data_a5bf4bff0d849aa6ff612926bb2e50dc
#
_entry.id   a5bf4bff0d849aa6ff612926bb2e50dc
#
_cell.length_a   1.000
_cell.length_b   1.000
_cell.length_c   1.000
_cell.angle_alpha   90.00
_cell.angle_beta   90.00
_cell.angle_gamma   90.00
#
_symmetry.space_group_name_H-M   'P 1'
#
loop_
_entity.id
_entity.type
_entity.pdbx_description
1 polymer ?
#
loop_
_entity_poly.entity_id
_entity_poly.type
_entity_poly.pdbx_seq_one_letter_code
_entity_poly.pdbx_strand_id
1 'polypeptide(L)'
;MLPPHWHHWIAAPLAVVALTATAAAQSSGNRVLGIDVSAWQGSISQTTWNNIRAVENRQFAFIRATRGGTTGVDKRNGGYPANDDTAFSLSQRYDDPYFVQNVNRATAAGMFVGSYHFARPDIITTTTSSGGIANTASDEADHFIQMAGAFMRPGYLPPTFDLEAGDGIRTDNDLAQYSIDFSNRVYEVTKIRPMIYINGNYAQNVLAGATVARRDQLAKPATTSPSLVSPAFAKLWIARYPNQASPNSINVQTGSPSDGLSTVYGPWDDYGDSQPWVFWQYASTGRLTSFNSGNSNLDFNVLNGGMEYLEDQLVPAVWWNDTSGDWGTLTNWNSGQPVTALVSATGQLAPIGTQTLPTPRLPGASGTAPTSGQYDTVILERPTANITVTLSSGTYNIRKLYVRERFAMSGGSLTVNYVPVAESTPMSMQVSSSAALSGGARLSAHTILVDATQTLTAGSASLTFDTLTLSRGTTPATLALNGDVTIAGTSGTTASIVTNSGTAATGRLDLGGSNRTITVANGAAAVDLLIAVPILNGSLRKAGPGTMRLTAASTFSGSTTIQQGTLQLAHPSALAASKLTPLVGGLLSLTPNLQATVGGLAPTAGGLVDIGTGMITVASRLSASDLVTALQSGRGDGSWTGSSGITSTAVASALAQGVPRSVGWLDNGDGSMSFAYAAPGDTNVDNQVDVLDAANFLAGGKFDTGLPATWLEGDFNYDGMTDVLDAADFLNAGLFDAGPYNAVSGTIVAVPEPDMPWLAVVVLAVLGWVAAKSTAVS
;
A
#
# COMPACT_ATOMS: atom_id res chain seq x y z
N MET A 1 0.68 -39.59 55.63
CA MET A 1 1.57 -38.52 55.21
C MET A 1 1.89 -38.76 53.75
N LEU A 2 1.19 -38.07 52.86
CA LEU A 2 1.40 -38.07 51.41
C LEU A 2 1.97 -36.70 51.03
N PRO A 3 2.97 -36.58 50.12
CA PRO A 3 3.53 -35.29 49.69
C PRO A 3 2.69 -34.63 48.60
N PRO A 4 2.75 -33.30 48.44
CA PRO A 4 1.92 -32.54 47.52
C PRO A 4 2.38 -32.62 46.07
N HIS A 5 1.43 -32.70 45.14
CA HIS A 5 1.63 -32.68 43.71
C HIS A 5 2.06 -31.28 43.22
N TRP A 6 3.19 -31.21 42.51
CA TRP A 6 3.65 -30.04 41.76
C TRP A 6 3.00 -30.05 40.38
N HIS A 7 2.14 -29.06 40.11
CA HIS A 7 1.69 -28.77 38.77
C HIS A 7 2.75 -27.97 38.03
N HIS A 8 3.43 -28.60 37.10
CA HIS A 8 4.27 -27.90 36.11
C HIS A 8 3.36 -27.21 35.10
N TRP A 9 3.30 -25.90 35.16
CA TRP A 9 2.83 -25.07 34.06
C TRP A 9 3.93 -25.00 33.03
N ILE A 10 3.76 -25.67 31.88
CA ILE A 10 4.61 -25.49 30.72
C ILE A 10 4.14 -24.18 30.08
N ALA A 11 4.89 -23.11 30.33
CA ALA A 11 4.76 -21.89 29.56
C ALA A 11 5.32 -22.15 28.16
N ALA A 12 4.46 -22.27 27.17
CA ALA A 12 4.88 -22.21 25.78
C ALA A 12 5.46 -20.82 25.50
N PRO A 13 6.64 -20.70 24.89
CA PRO A 13 7.13 -19.39 24.49
C PRO A 13 6.22 -18.86 23.36
N LEU A 14 5.52 -17.74 23.62
CA LEU A 14 4.98 -16.90 22.57
C LEU A 14 6.21 -16.46 21.74
N ALA A 15 6.38 -17.04 20.58
CA ALA A 15 7.21 -16.48 19.54
C ALA A 15 6.53 -15.19 19.08
N VAL A 16 6.89 -14.08 19.70
CA VAL A 16 6.70 -12.76 19.13
C VAL A 16 7.56 -12.75 17.89
N VAL A 17 6.97 -12.97 16.72
CA VAL A 17 7.57 -12.62 15.46
C VAL A 17 7.64 -11.09 15.48
N ALA A 18 8.77 -10.57 15.96
CA ALA A 18 9.16 -9.22 15.71
C ALA A 18 9.26 -9.12 14.17
N LEU A 19 8.26 -8.48 13.54
CA LEU A 19 8.51 -7.85 12.27
C LEU A 19 9.60 -6.80 12.56
N THR A 20 10.83 -7.19 12.36
CA THR A 20 11.91 -6.23 12.17
C THR A 20 11.43 -5.38 11.00
N ALA A 21 11.12 -4.12 11.27
CA ALA A 21 11.09 -3.11 10.24
C ALA A 21 12.49 -3.18 9.62
N THR A 22 12.61 -3.89 8.52
CA THR A 22 13.81 -3.81 7.70
C THR A 22 13.98 -2.35 7.38
N ALA A 23 15.09 -1.78 7.82
CA ALA A 23 15.52 -0.46 7.41
C ALA A 23 15.23 -0.33 5.92
N ALA A 24 14.65 0.80 5.54
CA ALA A 24 14.25 1.05 4.17
C ALA A 24 15.42 0.68 3.26
N ALA A 25 15.26 -0.39 2.49
CA ALA A 25 16.25 -0.81 1.54
C ALA A 25 16.59 0.41 0.67
N GLN A 26 17.89 0.61 0.43
CA GLN A 26 18.38 1.64 -0.49
C GLN A 26 17.48 1.65 -1.72
N SER A 27 16.82 2.79 -1.96
CA SER A 27 16.05 2.93 -3.19
C SER A 27 16.98 2.67 -4.36
N SER A 28 16.56 1.86 -5.32
CA SER A 28 17.32 1.47 -6.51
C SER A 28 17.51 2.65 -7.46
N GLY A 29 18.24 3.65 -7.02
CA GLY A 29 18.52 4.86 -7.80
C GLY A 29 19.86 5.47 -7.40
N ASN A 30 20.42 6.29 -8.28
CA ASN A 30 21.62 7.03 -7.95
C ASN A 30 21.37 7.90 -6.70
N ARG A 31 22.28 7.82 -5.73
CA ARG A 31 22.25 8.65 -4.53
C ARG A 31 22.26 10.12 -4.89
N VAL A 32 21.44 10.87 -4.19
CA VAL A 32 21.25 12.31 -4.43
C VAL A 32 22.36 13.10 -3.75
N LEU A 33 22.93 14.05 -4.50
CA LEU A 33 23.98 14.91 -4.03
C LEU A 33 23.43 16.24 -3.50
N GLY A 34 24.09 16.80 -2.51
CA GLY A 34 23.77 18.09 -1.91
C GLY A 34 25.02 18.85 -1.45
N ILE A 35 24.76 19.97 -0.80
CA ILE A 35 25.77 20.81 -0.13
C ILE A 35 25.21 21.29 1.20
N ASP A 36 26.10 21.74 2.11
CA ASP A 36 25.66 22.63 3.16
C ASP A 36 26.49 23.93 3.15
N VAL A 37 25.84 24.98 3.62
CA VAL A 37 26.42 26.33 3.60
C VAL A 37 26.05 27.10 4.86
N SER A 38 26.88 28.09 5.18
CA SER A 38 26.65 29.02 6.25
C SER A 38 27.02 30.43 5.79
N ALA A 39 27.09 31.33 6.74
CA ALA A 39 27.58 32.66 6.49
C ALA A 39 29.02 32.72 5.95
N TRP A 40 29.81 31.66 6.05
CA TRP A 40 31.12 31.56 5.41
C TRP A 40 31.07 31.70 3.90
N GLN A 41 30.01 31.19 3.28
CA GLN A 41 29.77 31.28 1.85
C GLN A 41 29.08 32.60 1.46
N GLY A 42 28.58 33.35 2.45
CA GLY A 42 27.93 34.64 2.26
C GLY A 42 26.64 34.58 1.48
N SER A 43 26.33 35.68 0.79
CA SER A 43 25.16 35.81 -0.08
C SER A 43 25.38 35.11 -1.42
N ILE A 44 24.73 33.98 -1.64
CA ILE A 44 24.79 33.22 -2.89
C ILE A 44 23.71 33.74 -3.85
N SER A 45 24.12 34.08 -5.10
CA SER A 45 23.19 34.65 -6.08
C SER A 45 22.16 33.61 -6.60
N GLN A 46 21.01 34.07 -7.08
CA GLN A 46 20.01 33.18 -7.71
C GLN A 46 20.60 32.39 -8.87
N THR A 47 21.41 33.05 -9.73
CA THR A 47 22.07 32.37 -10.84
C THR A 47 23.01 31.28 -10.38
N THR A 48 23.77 31.53 -9.31
CA THR A 48 24.65 30.52 -8.72
C THR A 48 23.84 29.31 -8.18
N TRP A 49 22.76 29.54 -7.45
CA TRP A 49 21.87 28.45 -6.98
C TRP A 49 21.27 27.66 -8.13
N ASN A 50 20.80 28.33 -9.20
CA ASN A 50 20.30 27.66 -10.39
C ASN A 50 21.36 26.74 -11.03
N ASN A 51 22.63 27.21 -11.12
CA ASN A 51 23.71 26.41 -11.66
C ASN A 51 24.11 25.26 -10.73
N ILE A 52 24.18 25.48 -9.43
CA ILE A 52 24.41 24.42 -8.43
C ILE A 52 23.37 23.29 -8.61
N ARG A 53 22.11 23.66 -8.82
CA ARG A 53 21.03 22.69 -9.05
C ARG A 53 21.13 22.00 -10.41
N ALA A 54 21.26 22.77 -11.49
CA ALA A 54 21.09 22.27 -12.86
C ALA A 54 22.40 21.75 -13.48
N VAL A 55 23.54 22.39 -13.19
CA VAL A 55 24.84 22.05 -13.78
C VAL A 55 25.62 21.11 -12.89
N GLU A 56 25.68 21.40 -11.58
CA GLU A 56 26.45 20.60 -10.62
C GLU A 56 25.64 19.44 -10.03
N ASN A 57 24.38 19.30 -10.43
CA ASN A 57 23.44 18.24 -10.01
C ASN A 57 23.31 18.09 -8.50
N ARG A 58 23.28 19.21 -7.75
CA ARG A 58 23.01 19.22 -6.31
C ARG A 58 21.53 19.45 -6.06
N GLN A 59 20.84 18.49 -5.48
CA GLN A 59 19.38 18.51 -5.37
C GLN A 59 18.88 19.05 -4.05
N PHE A 60 19.74 19.07 -3.01
CA PHE A 60 19.39 19.57 -1.69
C PHE A 60 20.50 20.45 -1.10
N ALA A 61 20.11 21.28 -0.14
CA ALA A 61 21.03 22.08 0.64
C ALA A 61 20.61 22.18 2.12
N PHE A 62 21.56 22.14 3.04
CA PHE A 62 21.36 22.57 4.42
C PHE A 62 22.01 23.94 4.63
N ILE A 63 21.28 24.86 5.29
CA ILE A 63 21.71 26.25 5.46
C ILE A 63 21.69 26.59 6.95
N ARG A 64 22.81 27.05 7.51
CA ARG A 64 22.86 27.45 8.90
C ARG A 64 21.93 28.61 9.16
N ALA A 65 21.15 28.51 10.23
CA ALA A 65 20.30 29.58 10.69
C ALA A 65 20.89 30.30 11.92
N THR A 66 21.41 29.52 12.88
CA THR A 66 21.78 30.04 14.19
C THR A 66 22.96 29.28 14.79
N ARG A 67 23.54 29.90 15.83
CA ARG A 67 24.49 29.29 16.79
C ARG A 67 24.23 29.83 18.19
N GLY A 68 24.29 28.97 19.22
CA GLY A 68 24.15 29.35 20.63
C GLY A 68 22.73 29.79 21.01
N GLY A 69 22.58 30.27 22.24
CA GLY A 69 21.28 30.59 22.82
C GLY A 69 20.68 31.94 22.38
N THR A 70 19.49 32.25 22.91
CA THR A 70 18.71 33.47 22.60
C THR A 70 19.37 34.74 23.15
N THR A 71 20.19 34.62 24.18
CA THR A 71 20.83 35.71 24.90
C THR A 71 22.35 35.65 24.78
N GLY A 72 23.00 36.72 25.21
CA GLY A 72 24.42 36.88 25.11
C GLY A 72 24.82 37.89 24.06
N VAL A 73 26.13 38.03 23.82
CA VAL A 73 26.64 39.05 22.89
C VAL A 73 26.57 38.56 21.47
N ASP A 74 25.81 39.27 20.65
CA ASP A 74 25.89 39.11 19.23
C ASP A 74 27.24 39.58 18.69
N LYS A 75 27.97 38.70 18.03
CA LYS A 75 29.31 38.91 17.55
C LYS A 75 29.48 39.50 16.19
N ARG A 76 28.61 40.36 15.76
CA ARG A 76 28.75 41.07 14.49
C ARG A 76 29.81 42.17 14.49
N ASN A 77 30.25 42.64 15.66
CA ASN A 77 31.15 43.77 15.71
C ASN A 77 32.55 43.39 15.23
N GLY A 78 32.88 43.71 14.02
CA GLY A 78 34.24 43.59 13.51
C GLY A 78 34.40 42.80 12.22
N GLY A 79 33.34 42.62 11.50
CA GLY A 79 33.42 41.89 10.25
C GLY A 79 33.22 40.38 10.46
N TYR A 80 32.53 39.84 9.56
CA TYR A 80 32.17 38.47 9.47
C TYR A 80 33.38 37.66 9.06
N PRO A 81 33.53 36.50 9.51
CA PRO A 81 33.01 35.73 10.62
C PRO A 81 34.11 35.07 11.44
N ALA A 82 35.35 35.28 11.09
CA ALA A 82 36.44 34.34 11.39
C ALA A 82 36.81 34.22 12.88
N ASN A 83 36.46 35.18 13.67
CA ASN A 83 36.92 35.25 15.07
C ASN A 83 35.83 34.95 16.08
N ASP A 84 34.74 34.45 15.63
CA ASP A 84 33.59 34.21 16.53
C ASP A 84 33.87 33.16 17.58
N ASP A 85 34.72 32.19 17.30
CA ASP A 85 34.94 31.05 18.17
C ASP A 85 36.00 31.28 19.23
N THR A 86 36.88 32.27 19.09
CA THR A 86 38.08 32.34 19.88
C THR A 86 38.08 33.38 21.01
N ALA A 87 37.30 34.43 20.86
CA ALA A 87 37.44 35.56 21.81
C ALA A 87 36.41 35.56 22.94
N PHE A 88 35.33 34.80 22.82
CA PHE A 88 34.24 34.85 23.81
C PHE A 88 33.49 33.53 23.82
N SER A 89 33.63 32.83 24.88
CA SER A 89 33.20 31.46 25.03
C SER A 89 31.76 31.30 25.50
N LEU A 90 30.98 32.34 25.81
CA LEU A 90 29.80 32.14 26.59
C LEU A 90 28.55 32.71 25.93
N SER A 91 27.50 31.88 25.86
CA SER A 91 26.14 32.19 25.50
C SER A 91 26.03 33.20 24.35
N GLN A 92 26.71 32.93 23.26
CA GLN A 92 26.79 33.87 22.17
C GLN A 92 25.74 33.56 21.14
N ARG A 93 24.77 34.43 21.09
CA ARG A 93 23.81 34.45 20.02
C ARG A 93 24.51 34.79 18.71
N TYR A 94 24.26 33.93 17.71
CA TYR A 94 24.68 34.21 16.35
C TYR A 94 23.52 33.89 15.40
N ASP A 95 23.04 34.91 14.74
CA ASP A 95 22.01 34.83 13.69
C ASP A 95 22.71 34.89 12.33
N ASP A 96 22.55 33.89 11.46
CA ASP A 96 23.15 33.92 10.12
C ASP A 96 22.43 34.96 9.24
N PRO A 97 23.11 36.05 8.83
CA PRO A 97 22.44 37.15 8.11
C PRO A 97 22.02 36.79 6.70
N TYR A 98 22.56 35.71 6.14
CA TYR A 98 22.26 35.26 4.78
C TYR A 98 21.25 34.11 4.73
N PHE A 99 20.83 33.60 5.90
CA PHE A 99 20.01 32.40 6.01
C PHE A 99 18.76 32.46 5.14
N VAL A 100 17.85 33.40 5.40
CA VAL A 100 16.56 33.47 4.71
C VAL A 100 16.72 33.72 3.21
N GLN A 101 17.67 34.58 2.85
CA GLN A 101 17.94 34.86 1.45
C GLN A 101 18.44 33.64 0.69
N ASN A 102 19.37 32.86 1.29
CA ASN A 102 19.90 31.66 0.68
C ASN A 102 18.83 30.54 0.62
N VAL A 103 18.01 30.38 1.68
CA VAL A 103 16.88 29.43 1.66
C VAL A 103 15.93 29.75 0.51
N ASN A 104 15.49 31.01 0.40
CA ASN A 104 14.56 31.42 -0.65
C ASN A 104 15.11 31.19 -2.05
N ARG A 105 16.37 31.51 -2.29
CA ARG A 105 17.03 31.35 -3.58
C ARG A 105 17.26 29.90 -3.97
N ALA A 106 17.71 29.08 -3.00
CA ALA A 106 17.89 27.66 -3.21
C ALA A 106 16.53 26.97 -3.50
N THR A 107 15.49 27.32 -2.75
CA THR A 107 14.11 26.84 -3.02
C THR A 107 13.61 27.27 -4.38
N ALA A 108 13.81 28.55 -4.76
CA ALA A 108 13.43 29.05 -6.08
C ALA A 108 14.21 28.38 -7.23
N ALA A 109 15.42 27.90 -6.97
CA ALA A 109 16.17 27.05 -7.89
C ALA A 109 15.64 25.61 -7.99
N GLY A 110 14.66 25.22 -7.19
CA GLY A 110 14.08 23.89 -7.16
C GLY A 110 14.84 22.90 -6.27
N MET A 111 15.69 23.37 -5.37
CA MET A 111 16.40 22.52 -4.40
C MET A 111 15.54 22.25 -3.17
N PHE A 112 15.64 21.06 -2.59
CA PHE A 112 15.10 20.75 -1.29
C PHE A 112 16.01 21.34 -0.21
N VAL A 113 15.45 22.15 0.69
CA VAL A 113 16.25 22.93 1.63
C VAL A 113 15.93 22.57 3.07
N GLY A 114 16.96 22.41 3.90
CA GLY A 114 16.89 22.29 5.35
C GLY A 114 17.62 23.42 6.06
N SER A 115 17.34 23.58 7.35
CA SER A 115 18.04 24.51 8.22
C SER A 115 18.81 23.76 9.30
N TYR A 116 19.95 24.31 9.76
CA TYR A 116 20.65 23.74 10.89
C TYR A 116 21.06 24.80 11.92
N HIS A 117 21.21 24.33 13.16
CA HIS A 117 21.65 25.08 14.33
C HIS A 117 22.95 24.50 14.82
N PHE A 118 24.00 25.31 14.92
CA PHE A 118 25.26 24.92 15.51
C PHE A 118 25.18 25.04 17.04
N ALA A 119 25.20 23.91 17.72
CA ALA A 119 25.01 23.85 19.17
C ALA A 119 26.28 24.25 19.94
N ARG A 120 26.07 24.85 21.10
CA ARG A 120 27.17 25.28 22.03
C ARG A 120 26.95 24.70 23.45
N PRO A 121 26.85 23.36 23.59
CA PRO A 121 26.73 22.73 24.90
C PRO A 121 27.99 22.88 25.79
N ASP A 122 29.10 23.33 25.21
CA ASP A 122 30.33 23.68 25.90
C ASP A 122 30.20 24.92 26.77
N ILE A 123 29.18 25.75 26.57
CA ILE A 123 28.95 26.99 27.37
C ILE A 123 28.17 26.63 28.63
N ILE A 124 28.88 26.28 29.69
CA ILE A 124 28.28 25.79 30.94
C ILE A 124 28.39 26.77 32.12
N THR A 125 29.19 27.83 32.00
CA THR A 125 29.43 28.77 33.08
C THR A 125 28.77 30.12 32.81
N THR A 126 28.27 30.73 33.88
CA THR A 126 27.79 32.10 33.91
C THR A 126 28.87 33.01 34.41
N THR A 127 29.51 33.77 33.53
CA THR A 127 30.51 34.79 33.89
C THR A 127 30.06 36.16 33.42
N THR A 128 30.64 37.20 33.99
CA THR A 128 30.34 38.59 33.61
C THR A 128 30.62 38.86 32.14
N SER A 129 31.64 38.19 31.59
CA SER A 129 32.01 38.30 30.16
C SER A 129 30.99 37.64 29.22
N SER A 130 30.17 36.69 29.72
CA SER A 130 29.09 36.06 28.96
C SER A 130 27.76 36.75 29.12
N GLY A 131 27.68 37.83 29.87
CA GLY A 131 26.41 38.41 30.27
C GLY A 131 25.70 37.63 31.40
N GLY A 132 26.40 36.66 32.03
CA GLY A 132 25.89 35.91 33.16
C GLY A 132 24.95 34.76 32.82
N ILE A 133 24.96 34.24 31.57
CA ILE A 133 24.03 33.24 31.12
C ILE A 133 24.76 32.04 30.57
N ALA A 134 24.43 30.85 31.07
CA ALA A 134 24.81 29.56 30.47
C ALA A 134 23.80 29.11 29.44
N ASN A 135 24.24 28.45 28.37
CA ASN A 135 23.34 27.89 27.41
C ASN A 135 22.62 26.65 27.96
N THR A 136 21.33 26.60 27.73
CA THR A 136 20.52 25.38 27.88
C THR A 136 20.06 24.89 26.54
N ALA A 137 19.79 23.60 26.45
CA ALA A 137 19.26 23.00 25.22
C ALA A 137 17.95 23.65 24.76
N SER A 138 17.07 24.00 25.72
CA SER A 138 15.78 24.65 25.39
C SER A 138 15.99 26.08 24.89
N ASP A 139 16.97 26.82 25.44
CA ASP A 139 17.27 28.19 24.99
C ASP A 139 17.85 28.18 23.56
N GLU A 140 18.75 27.22 23.25
CA GLU A 140 19.27 27.06 21.90
C GLU A 140 18.18 26.62 20.91
N ALA A 141 17.27 25.72 21.32
CA ALA A 141 16.12 25.33 20.51
C ALA A 141 15.19 26.53 20.24
N ASP A 142 14.90 27.33 21.26
CA ASP A 142 14.08 28.56 21.12
C ASP A 142 14.74 29.55 20.15
N HIS A 143 16.07 29.72 20.22
CA HIS A 143 16.82 30.54 19.28
C HIS A 143 16.69 30.01 17.84
N PHE A 144 16.88 28.71 17.65
CA PHE A 144 16.72 28.09 16.33
C PHE A 144 15.31 28.26 15.77
N ILE A 145 14.29 28.07 16.61
CA ILE A 145 12.89 28.25 16.23
C ILE A 145 12.58 29.71 15.88
N GLN A 146 13.10 30.68 16.62
CA GLN A 146 12.92 32.10 16.31
C GLN A 146 13.41 32.44 14.90
N MET A 147 14.53 31.87 14.47
CA MET A 147 15.14 32.20 13.19
C MET A 147 14.65 31.32 12.04
N ALA A 148 14.49 30.04 12.26
CA ALA A 148 14.19 29.07 11.23
C ALA A 148 12.78 28.46 11.26
N GLY A 149 11.99 28.73 12.29
CA GLY A 149 10.71 28.07 12.50
C GLY A 149 9.73 28.18 11.33
N ALA A 150 9.77 29.29 10.59
CA ALA A 150 8.96 29.46 9.39
C ALA A 150 9.27 28.44 8.28
N PHE A 151 10.44 27.81 8.31
CA PHE A 151 10.92 26.79 7.37
C PHE A 151 10.87 25.36 7.95
N MET A 152 10.45 25.18 9.21
CA MET A 152 10.23 23.89 9.86
C MET A 152 8.83 23.36 9.56
N ARG A 153 8.48 23.23 8.26
CA ARG A 153 7.14 22.88 7.78
C ARG A 153 7.18 22.04 6.51
N PRO A 154 6.06 21.43 6.09
CA PRO A 154 6.00 20.64 4.85
C PRO A 154 6.58 21.38 3.64
N GLY A 155 7.36 20.65 2.84
CA GLY A 155 8.09 21.17 1.69
C GLY A 155 9.57 21.52 1.97
N TYR A 156 10.00 21.43 3.24
CA TYR A 156 11.39 21.62 3.65
C TYR A 156 11.96 20.33 4.26
N LEU A 157 13.29 20.20 4.25
CA LEU A 157 13.99 19.14 4.97
C LEU A 157 13.92 19.38 6.49
N PRO A 158 14.12 18.36 7.35
CA PRO A 158 14.01 18.51 8.77
C PRO A 158 14.98 19.55 9.33
N PRO A 159 14.57 20.30 10.38
CA PRO A 159 15.52 21.10 11.14
C PRO A 159 16.60 20.19 11.70
N THR A 160 17.86 20.66 11.71
CA THR A 160 19.01 19.85 12.11
C THR A 160 19.70 20.46 13.30
N PHE A 161 19.96 19.62 14.31
CA PHE A 161 20.81 19.91 15.45
C PHE A 161 22.23 19.47 15.13
N ASP A 162 23.17 20.42 15.06
CA ASP A 162 24.57 20.20 14.73
C ASP A 162 25.40 20.18 16.02
N LEU A 163 25.86 18.99 16.41
CA LEU A 163 26.56 18.73 17.64
C LEU A 163 28.06 18.46 17.38
N GLU A 164 28.89 19.48 17.59
CA GLU A 164 30.36 19.41 17.43
C GLU A 164 31.13 19.98 18.62
N ALA A 165 30.43 20.38 19.68
CA ALA A 165 31.03 20.99 20.87
C ALA A 165 30.59 20.28 22.15
N GLY A 166 31.34 20.47 23.25
CA GLY A 166 31.00 19.99 24.59
C GLY A 166 31.70 18.71 25.03
N ASP A 167 32.37 17.99 24.11
CA ASP A 167 33.24 16.86 24.48
C ASP A 167 34.35 17.31 25.45
N GLY A 168 34.57 16.53 26.50
CA GLY A 168 35.51 16.86 27.57
C GLY A 168 35.05 17.98 28.53
N ILE A 169 33.91 18.65 28.24
CA ILE A 169 33.28 19.67 29.10
C ILE A 169 32.06 19.10 29.82
N ARG A 170 31.23 18.39 29.08
CA ARG A 170 30.10 17.61 29.61
C ARG A 170 30.40 16.12 29.54
N THR A 171 29.80 15.33 30.40
CA THR A 171 29.86 13.88 30.25
C THR A 171 29.05 13.43 29.02
N ASP A 172 29.34 12.22 28.52
CA ASP A 172 28.61 11.63 27.40
C ASP A 172 27.10 11.57 27.66
N ASN A 173 26.71 11.23 28.89
CA ASN A 173 25.31 11.23 29.31
C ASN A 173 24.67 12.63 29.30
N ASP A 174 25.41 13.65 29.73
CA ASP A 174 24.93 15.02 29.75
C ASP A 174 24.81 15.60 28.35
N LEU A 175 25.72 15.25 27.44
CA LEU A 175 25.60 15.63 26.02
C LEU A 175 24.42 14.93 25.34
N ALA A 176 24.22 13.64 25.62
CA ALA A 176 23.05 12.90 25.14
C ALA A 176 21.75 13.52 25.66
N GLN A 177 21.71 13.87 26.97
CA GLN A 177 20.55 14.55 27.58
C GLN A 177 20.29 15.92 26.96
N TYR A 178 21.36 16.72 26.78
CA TYR A 178 21.25 18.02 26.14
C TYR A 178 20.63 17.94 24.74
N SER A 179 21.10 16.97 23.96
CA SER A 179 20.56 16.72 22.63
C SER A 179 19.09 16.30 22.68
N ILE A 180 18.70 15.43 23.61
CA ILE A 180 17.31 15.00 23.82
C ILE A 180 16.43 16.21 24.20
N ASP A 181 16.90 17.06 25.12
CA ASP A 181 16.14 18.23 25.59
C ASP A 181 15.95 19.25 24.46
N PHE A 182 16.97 19.47 23.63
CA PHE A 182 16.85 20.29 22.41
C PHE A 182 15.75 19.74 21.48
N SER A 183 15.81 18.43 21.16
CA SER A 183 14.82 17.79 20.31
C SER A 183 13.42 17.85 20.91
N ASN A 184 13.29 17.64 22.23
CA ASN A 184 12.00 17.73 22.91
C ASN A 184 11.41 19.14 22.82
N ARG A 185 12.24 20.19 22.97
CA ARG A 185 11.78 21.57 22.85
C ARG A 185 11.35 21.92 21.42
N VAL A 186 12.12 21.49 20.41
CA VAL A 186 11.71 21.65 19.01
C VAL A 186 10.38 20.93 18.76
N TYR A 187 10.25 19.68 19.22
CA TYR A 187 9.01 18.92 19.09
C TYR A 187 7.83 19.57 19.81
N GLU A 188 8.03 20.07 21.02
CA GLU A 188 6.98 20.75 21.80
C GLU A 188 6.38 21.89 20.99
N VAL A 189 7.22 22.72 20.36
CA VAL A 189 6.80 23.94 19.64
C VAL A 189 6.35 23.66 18.22
N THR A 190 6.98 22.71 17.51
CA THR A 190 6.74 22.49 16.07
C THR A 190 5.98 21.19 15.74
N LYS A 191 5.90 20.26 16.71
CA LYS A 191 5.44 18.87 16.53
C LYS A 191 6.32 18.09 15.54
N ILE A 192 7.55 18.53 15.29
CA ILE A 192 8.51 17.90 14.39
C ILE A 192 9.77 17.51 15.16
N ARG A 193 10.23 16.27 14.98
CA ARG A 193 11.53 15.86 15.49
C ARG A 193 12.64 16.36 14.55
N PRO A 194 13.69 17.00 15.08
CA PRO A 194 14.84 17.37 14.29
C PRO A 194 15.67 16.16 13.89
N MET A 195 16.52 16.35 12.90
CA MET A 195 17.64 15.47 12.59
C MET A 195 18.87 15.89 13.41
N ILE A 196 19.81 14.99 13.63
CA ILE A 196 21.10 15.31 14.25
C ILE A 196 22.24 15.20 13.23
N TYR A 197 23.14 16.19 13.24
CA TYR A 197 24.45 16.11 12.59
C TYR A 197 25.52 15.92 13.63
N ILE A 198 26.41 14.95 13.40
CA ILE A 198 27.59 14.67 14.22
C ILE A 198 28.78 14.30 13.34
N ASN A 199 30.00 14.58 13.84
CA ASN A 199 31.19 14.06 13.20
C ASN A 199 31.60 12.68 13.74
N GLY A 200 32.66 12.10 13.16
CA GLY A 200 33.12 10.76 13.51
C GLY A 200 33.54 10.60 14.99
N ASN A 201 34.08 11.64 15.63
CA ASN A 201 34.44 11.61 17.04
C ASN A 201 33.21 11.51 17.94
N TYR A 202 32.18 12.33 17.67
CA TYR A 202 30.95 12.31 18.45
C TYR A 202 30.20 10.99 18.30
N ALA A 203 30.20 10.39 17.09
CA ALA A 203 29.61 9.07 16.90
C ALA A 203 30.36 7.98 17.67
N GLN A 204 31.68 7.97 17.57
CA GLN A 204 32.54 6.87 17.99
C GLN A 204 32.87 6.90 19.48
N ASN A 205 33.12 8.08 20.04
CA ASN A 205 33.69 8.23 21.38
C ASN A 205 32.73 8.92 22.36
N VAL A 206 31.81 9.76 21.90
CA VAL A 206 30.94 10.57 22.77
C VAL A 206 29.57 9.95 22.93
N LEU A 207 28.76 9.94 21.88
CA LEU A 207 27.40 9.41 22.00
C LEU A 207 27.37 7.89 22.17
N ALA A 208 28.36 7.17 21.66
CA ALA A 208 28.51 5.74 21.92
C ALA A 208 28.81 5.45 23.40
N GLY A 209 29.47 6.39 24.11
CA GLY A 209 29.77 6.29 25.54
C GLY A 209 28.58 6.53 26.46
N ALA A 210 27.49 7.08 25.96
CA ALA A 210 26.27 7.29 26.74
C ALA A 210 25.65 5.98 27.21
N THR A 211 24.87 6.01 28.31
CA THR A 211 24.14 4.84 28.79
C THR A 211 23.13 4.34 27.78
N VAL A 212 22.81 3.03 27.81
CA VAL A 212 21.81 2.40 26.94
C VAL A 212 20.46 3.16 26.99
N ALA A 213 20.03 3.57 28.20
CA ALA A 213 18.78 4.32 28.34
C ALA A 213 18.81 5.67 27.59
N ARG A 214 19.95 6.36 27.54
CA ARG A 214 20.09 7.60 26.77
C ARG A 214 20.18 7.35 25.28
N ARG A 215 20.90 6.31 24.87
CA ARG A 215 21.01 5.89 23.49
C ARG A 215 19.64 5.46 22.94
N ASP A 216 18.83 4.73 23.74
CA ASP A 216 17.46 4.41 23.40
C ASP A 216 16.59 5.65 23.16
N GLN A 217 16.67 6.64 24.04
CA GLN A 217 15.93 7.90 23.89
C GLN A 217 16.37 8.70 22.65
N LEU A 218 17.67 8.64 22.31
CA LEU A 218 18.19 9.32 21.12
C LEU A 218 17.72 8.70 19.82
N ALA A 219 17.86 7.37 19.66
CA ALA A 219 17.82 6.76 18.34
C ALA A 219 16.86 5.57 18.18
N LYS A 220 16.29 5.02 19.28
CA LYS A 220 15.47 3.81 19.18
C LYS A 220 14.22 4.01 18.32
N PRO A 221 14.06 3.26 17.23
CA PRO A 221 12.90 3.38 16.37
C PRO A 221 11.60 3.17 17.13
N ALA A 222 10.59 3.96 16.80
CA ALA A 222 9.25 3.74 17.32
C ALA A 222 8.68 2.41 16.80
N THR A 223 7.81 1.78 17.59
CA THR A 223 7.12 0.54 17.20
C THR A 223 6.20 0.74 16.00
N THR A 224 5.75 1.97 15.78
CA THR A 224 4.98 2.40 14.62
C THR A 224 5.75 3.48 13.87
N SER A 225 6.19 3.22 12.68
CA SER A 225 6.93 4.18 11.85
C SER A 225 6.04 4.81 10.79
N PRO A 226 6.23 6.11 10.51
CA PRO A 226 6.99 7.09 11.26
C PRO A 226 6.25 7.49 12.54
N SER A 227 6.97 7.72 13.65
CA SER A 227 6.42 8.31 14.87
C SER A 227 6.86 9.76 15.02
N LEU A 228 5.96 10.60 15.51
CA LEU A 228 6.24 12.02 15.80
C LEU A 228 6.87 12.22 17.16
N VAL A 229 6.75 11.25 18.06
CA VAL A 229 7.09 11.41 19.48
C VAL A 229 8.48 10.85 19.81
N SER A 230 8.85 9.72 19.22
CA SER A 230 10.08 8.98 19.54
C SER A 230 10.69 8.39 18.28
N PRO A 231 12.01 8.31 18.18
CA PRO A 231 13.03 8.81 19.11
C PRO A 231 13.29 10.32 18.98
N ALA A 232 14.19 10.86 19.83
CA ALA A 232 14.57 12.26 19.73
C ALA A 232 15.16 12.62 18.36
N PHE A 233 15.97 11.70 17.79
CA PHE A 233 16.58 11.84 16.48
C PHE A 233 16.49 10.53 15.70
N ALA A 234 15.44 10.37 14.91
CA ALA A 234 15.28 9.21 14.04
C ALA A 234 16.27 9.19 12.87
N LYS A 235 16.85 10.35 12.54
CA LYS A 235 17.63 10.57 11.32
C LYS A 235 19.02 11.10 11.67
N LEU A 236 20.05 10.43 11.15
CA LEU A 236 21.44 10.78 11.34
C LEU A 236 22.04 11.39 10.07
N TRP A 237 22.67 12.56 10.20
CA TRP A 237 23.59 13.13 9.23
C TRP A 237 25.01 13.02 9.81
N ILE A 238 25.85 12.18 9.22
CA ILE A 238 27.19 11.89 9.70
C ILE A 238 28.24 12.61 8.86
N ALA A 239 29.22 13.25 9.49
CA ALA A 239 30.39 13.78 8.83
C ALA A 239 31.58 12.82 8.98
N ARG A 240 32.10 12.36 7.84
CA ARG A 240 33.31 11.56 7.72
C ARG A 240 33.97 11.80 6.39
N TYR A 241 35.24 12.10 6.39
CA TYR A 241 35.99 12.62 5.25
C TYR A 241 37.05 11.62 4.77
N PRO A 242 36.72 10.65 3.91
CA PRO A 242 37.69 9.66 3.44
C PRO A 242 38.86 10.26 2.68
N ASN A 243 38.61 11.33 1.91
CA ASN A 243 39.63 11.98 1.10
C ASN A 243 39.39 13.50 0.94
N GLN A 244 39.81 14.29 1.89
CA GLN A 244 39.69 15.76 1.84
C GLN A 244 40.57 16.42 0.75
N ALA A 245 41.67 15.76 0.34
CA ALA A 245 42.53 16.30 -0.69
C ALA A 245 41.92 16.19 -2.10
N SER A 246 41.07 15.22 -2.31
CA SER A 246 40.42 14.96 -3.60
C SER A 246 38.96 14.51 -3.40
N PRO A 247 38.05 15.39 -2.97
CA PRO A 247 36.67 15.04 -2.67
C PRO A 247 35.91 14.40 -3.83
N ASN A 248 36.19 14.85 -5.06
CA ASN A 248 35.56 14.32 -6.26
C ASN A 248 36.00 12.89 -6.64
N SER A 249 37.07 12.36 -6.00
CA SER A 249 37.51 10.97 -6.20
C SER A 249 36.74 9.97 -5.33
N ILE A 250 35.94 10.45 -4.40
CA ILE A 250 35.15 9.60 -3.49
C ILE A 250 33.96 9.04 -4.28
N ASN A 251 33.85 7.72 -4.32
CA ASN A 251 32.70 7.07 -4.96
C ASN A 251 31.49 7.11 -4.01
N VAL A 252 30.80 8.23 -3.95
CA VAL A 252 29.65 8.43 -3.09
C VAL A 252 28.42 7.61 -3.49
N GLN A 253 28.39 7.07 -4.72
CA GLN A 253 27.24 6.29 -5.20
C GLN A 253 27.17 4.89 -4.57
N THR A 254 28.32 4.28 -4.31
CA THR A 254 28.43 2.95 -3.71
C THR A 254 29.25 2.92 -2.42
N GLY A 255 29.97 3.99 -2.11
CA GLY A 255 30.78 4.13 -0.92
C GLY A 255 29.97 4.34 0.36
N SER A 256 30.65 4.23 1.50
CA SER A 256 30.08 4.34 2.84
C SER A 256 30.87 5.34 3.66
N PRO A 257 30.25 6.04 4.63
CA PRO A 257 30.98 6.80 5.65
C PRO A 257 32.02 5.96 6.42
N SER A 258 31.92 4.64 6.36
CA SER A 258 32.87 3.70 7.00
C SER A 258 34.04 3.30 6.11
N ASP A 259 34.09 3.70 4.85
CA ASP A 259 35.17 3.30 3.93
C ASP A 259 36.52 3.84 4.40
N GLY A 260 37.38 2.96 4.89
CA GLY A 260 38.68 3.31 5.47
C GLY A 260 38.62 4.08 6.80
N LEU A 261 37.43 4.18 7.42
CA LEU A 261 37.17 4.89 8.67
C LEU A 261 36.46 3.98 9.68
N SER A 262 36.03 4.57 10.81
CA SER A 262 35.28 3.85 11.83
C SER A 262 33.90 3.39 11.31
N THR A 263 33.45 2.21 11.75
CA THR A 263 32.11 1.67 11.51
C THR A 263 31.12 2.03 12.61
N VAL A 264 31.53 2.83 13.62
CA VAL A 264 30.67 3.18 14.75
C VAL A 264 29.84 4.43 14.43
N TYR A 265 28.54 4.33 14.55
CA TYR A 265 27.57 5.41 14.37
C TYR A 265 26.87 5.81 15.69
N GLY A 266 27.42 5.39 16.82
CA GLY A 266 26.88 5.68 18.16
C GLY A 266 25.55 5.00 18.44
N PRO A 267 24.57 5.74 19.00
CA PRO A 267 23.27 5.14 19.36
C PRO A 267 22.54 4.46 18.20
N TRP A 268 22.78 4.85 16.96
CA TRP A 268 22.10 4.29 15.78
C TRP A 268 22.58 2.89 15.41
N ASP A 269 23.74 2.45 15.90
CA ASP A 269 24.22 1.06 15.70
C ASP A 269 23.41 0.02 16.50
N ASP A 270 22.72 0.45 17.56
CA ASP A 270 22.04 -0.46 18.50
C ASP A 270 20.82 -1.16 17.90
N TYR A 271 20.36 -0.78 16.71
CA TYR A 271 19.06 -1.21 16.16
C TYR A 271 19.18 -2.03 14.86
N GLY A 272 20.37 -2.56 14.59
CA GLY A 272 20.56 -3.60 13.56
C GLY A 272 20.65 -3.09 12.13
N ASP A 273 20.80 -1.77 11.92
CA ASP A 273 21.05 -1.23 10.59
C ASP A 273 22.57 -1.17 10.32
N SER A 274 23.00 -1.76 9.22
CA SER A 274 24.40 -1.72 8.79
C SER A 274 24.84 -0.35 8.27
N GLN A 275 23.90 0.53 7.93
CA GLN A 275 24.15 1.89 7.45
C GLN A 275 23.09 2.86 7.99
N PRO A 276 23.14 3.21 9.29
CA PRO A 276 22.08 3.93 9.97
C PRO A 276 22.02 5.43 9.65
N TRP A 277 22.76 5.90 8.67
CA TRP A 277 22.81 7.29 8.26
C TRP A 277 21.80 7.59 7.13
N VAL A 278 21.25 8.78 7.18
CA VAL A 278 20.38 9.33 6.12
C VAL A 278 21.21 10.24 5.20
N PHE A 279 22.01 11.12 5.77
CA PHE A 279 22.91 12.00 5.03
C PHE A 279 24.35 11.76 5.46
N TRP A 280 25.25 11.93 4.52
CA TRP A 280 26.69 11.87 4.77
C TRP A 280 27.36 13.11 4.19
N GLN A 281 27.98 13.91 5.06
CA GLN A 281 28.91 14.95 4.66
C GLN A 281 30.27 14.29 4.44
N TYR A 282 30.67 14.18 3.17
CA TYR A 282 31.85 13.41 2.80
C TYR A 282 33.10 14.26 2.55
N ALA A 283 32.97 15.59 2.50
CA ALA A 283 34.07 16.51 2.41
C ALA A 283 33.66 17.92 2.87
N SER A 284 34.63 18.66 3.43
CA SER A 284 34.54 20.11 3.72
C SER A 284 35.42 20.95 2.81
N THR A 285 36.06 20.35 1.82
CA THR A 285 36.97 20.99 0.86
C THR A 285 36.51 20.87 -0.58
N GLY A 286 35.22 20.52 -0.76
CA GLY A 286 34.60 20.39 -2.08
C GLY A 286 34.60 21.72 -2.84
N ARG A 287 34.65 21.64 -4.18
CA ARG A 287 34.64 22.83 -5.04
C ARG A 287 33.72 22.62 -6.20
N LEU A 288 32.87 23.61 -6.47
CA LEU A 288 31.96 23.64 -7.62
C LEU A 288 32.34 24.77 -8.53
N THR A 289 32.45 24.50 -9.81
CA THR A 289 32.78 25.54 -10.83
C THR A 289 31.72 26.64 -10.82
N SER A 290 30.49 26.31 -10.57
CA SER A 290 29.37 27.27 -10.49
C SER A 290 29.40 28.15 -9.24
N PHE A 291 30.25 27.84 -8.25
CA PHE A 291 30.39 28.61 -7.03
C PHE A 291 31.80 29.25 -6.97
N ASN A 292 31.85 30.58 -7.04
CA ASN A 292 33.10 31.37 -7.04
C ASN A 292 34.19 30.81 -7.99
N SER A 293 33.76 30.32 -9.17
CA SER A 293 34.66 29.71 -10.18
C SER A 293 35.52 28.57 -9.62
N GLY A 294 35.02 27.84 -8.60
CA GLY A 294 35.77 26.76 -7.97
C GLY A 294 36.85 27.20 -6.97
N ASN A 295 36.89 28.47 -6.58
CA ASN A 295 37.93 29.01 -5.69
C ASN A 295 37.58 28.94 -4.20
N SER A 296 36.34 28.59 -3.84
CA SER A 296 35.91 28.51 -2.46
C SER A 296 35.51 27.08 -2.09
N ASN A 297 35.81 26.69 -0.87
CA ASN A 297 35.41 25.39 -0.32
C ASN A 297 33.92 25.39 -0.01
N LEU A 298 33.32 24.24 -0.24
CA LEU A 298 31.95 23.89 0.10
C LEU A 298 31.91 22.52 0.78
N ASP A 299 30.96 22.36 1.66
CA ASP A 299 30.70 21.08 2.29
C ASP A 299 29.82 20.22 1.35
N PHE A 300 30.37 19.05 1.01
CA PHE A 300 29.72 18.14 0.07
C PHE A 300 28.96 17.04 0.81
N ASN A 301 27.72 16.87 0.41
CA ASN A 301 26.80 15.92 1.00
C ASN A 301 26.23 14.93 -0.01
N VAL A 302 25.90 13.74 0.50
CA VAL A 302 25.18 12.71 -0.25
C VAL A 302 24.07 12.11 0.63
N LEU A 303 22.91 11.90 0.02
CA LEU A 303 21.80 11.17 0.63
C LEU A 303 22.02 9.66 0.44
N ASN A 304 21.64 8.84 1.41
CA ASN A 304 21.71 7.38 1.32
C ASN A 304 20.57 6.77 0.46
N GLY A 305 20.22 7.43 -0.63
CA GLY A 305 19.15 6.99 -1.52
C GLY A 305 18.91 7.93 -2.68
N GLY A 306 17.95 7.57 -3.53
CA GLY A 306 17.52 8.35 -4.69
C GLY A 306 16.55 9.49 -4.35
N MET A 307 15.95 10.09 -5.39
CA MET A 307 15.03 11.24 -5.23
C MET A 307 13.81 10.89 -4.38
N GLU A 308 13.24 9.70 -4.52
CA GLU A 308 12.09 9.28 -3.72
C GLU A 308 12.42 9.23 -2.22
N TYR A 309 13.64 8.74 -1.90
CA TYR A 309 14.12 8.72 -0.52
C TYR A 309 14.37 10.14 0.01
N LEU A 310 14.79 11.09 -0.83
CA LEU A 310 14.91 12.51 -0.46
C LEU A 310 13.54 13.11 -0.11
N GLU A 311 12.53 12.83 -0.92
CA GLU A 311 11.17 13.29 -0.67
C GLU A 311 10.58 12.71 0.63
N ASP A 312 10.96 11.47 0.99
CA ASP A 312 10.60 10.87 2.29
C ASP A 312 11.26 11.54 3.49
N GLN A 313 12.32 12.34 3.26
CA GLN A 313 12.98 13.08 4.32
C GLN A 313 12.28 14.40 4.65
N LEU A 314 11.38 14.89 3.83
CA LEU A 314 10.71 16.16 4.07
C LEU A 314 9.94 16.18 5.41
N VAL A 315 9.81 17.37 5.97
CA VAL A 315 8.96 17.60 7.15
C VAL A 315 7.55 17.15 6.85
N PRO A 316 6.95 16.26 7.64
CA PRO A 316 5.58 15.83 7.43
C PRO A 316 4.57 16.92 7.79
N ALA A 317 3.42 16.87 7.13
CA ALA A 317 2.24 17.60 7.58
C ALA A 317 1.61 16.84 8.74
N VAL A 318 1.47 17.49 9.89
CA VAL A 318 0.95 16.86 11.09
C VAL A 318 -0.24 17.64 11.66
N TRP A 319 -1.20 16.92 12.21
CA TRP A 319 -2.32 17.53 12.91
C TRP A 319 -1.85 18.23 14.17
N TRP A 320 -2.26 19.48 14.34
CA TRP A 320 -1.75 20.34 15.42
C TRP A 320 -2.53 20.24 16.71
N ASN A 321 -3.85 20.30 16.59
CA ASN A 321 -4.74 20.44 17.75
C ASN A 321 -5.02 19.08 18.43
N ASP A 322 -5.26 19.09 19.74
CA ASP A 322 -5.77 17.94 20.49
C ASP A 322 -7.31 17.82 20.40
N THR A 323 -7.90 18.41 19.36
CA THR A 323 -9.34 18.40 19.08
C THR A 323 -9.61 17.95 17.65
N SER A 324 -10.77 17.34 17.46
CA SER A 324 -11.26 16.99 16.11
C SER A 324 -11.52 18.22 15.28
N GLY A 325 -11.42 18.10 13.96
CA GLY A 325 -11.67 19.22 13.05
C GLY A 325 -11.62 18.85 11.58
N ASP A 326 -11.76 19.87 10.72
CA ASP A 326 -11.76 19.70 9.27
C ASP A 326 -10.36 19.87 8.67
N TRP A 327 -10.04 19.02 7.66
CA TRP A 327 -8.78 19.06 6.89
C TRP A 327 -8.54 20.43 6.26
N GLY A 328 -9.60 21.07 5.74
CA GLY A 328 -9.54 22.37 5.07
C GLY A 328 -9.30 23.55 5.99
N THR A 329 -9.17 23.34 7.31
CA THR A 329 -8.87 24.39 8.27
C THR A 329 -7.37 24.48 8.52
N LEU A 330 -6.72 25.50 7.99
CA LEU A 330 -5.27 25.65 8.01
C LEU A 330 -4.67 25.62 9.43
N THR A 331 -5.34 26.22 10.41
CA THR A 331 -4.91 26.26 11.82
C THR A 331 -4.94 24.90 12.52
N ASN A 332 -5.50 23.87 11.89
CA ASN A 332 -5.46 22.50 12.39
C ASN A 332 -4.13 21.80 12.06
N TRP A 333 -3.28 22.40 11.26
CA TRP A 333 -2.03 21.83 10.76
C TRP A 333 -0.81 22.58 11.25
N ASN A 334 0.32 21.89 11.40
CA ASN A 334 1.60 22.54 11.73
C ASN A 334 2.01 23.60 10.69
N SER A 335 1.64 23.44 9.44
CA SER A 335 1.90 24.42 8.38
C SER A 335 1.15 25.73 8.57
N GLY A 336 0.05 25.72 9.29
CA GLY A 336 -0.78 26.89 9.58
C GLY A 336 -0.46 27.60 10.91
N GLN A 337 0.47 27.06 11.70
CA GLN A 337 0.81 27.66 12.98
C GLN A 337 1.71 28.87 12.80
N PRO A 338 1.55 29.90 13.66
CA PRO A 338 2.43 31.04 13.70
C PRO A 338 3.77 30.62 14.36
N VAL A 339 4.55 29.77 13.71
CA VAL A 339 5.93 29.57 14.15
C VAL A 339 6.63 30.87 13.86
N THR A 340 7.16 31.49 14.91
CA THR A 340 7.62 32.86 14.92
C THR A 340 8.49 33.18 13.72
N ALA A 341 8.04 34.16 12.98
CA ALA A 341 8.89 34.86 12.05
C ALA A 341 10.04 35.52 12.79
N LEU A 342 11.17 35.66 12.10
CA LEU A 342 12.34 36.40 12.54
C LEU A 342 11.95 37.55 13.47
N VAL A 343 12.15 37.35 14.76
CA VAL A 343 11.83 38.40 15.74
C VAL A 343 13.00 39.36 15.80
N SER A 344 12.78 40.63 15.54
CA SER A 344 13.76 41.67 15.79
C SER A 344 13.91 41.83 17.30
N ALA A 345 14.89 41.15 17.88
CA ALA A 345 15.28 41.34 19.28
C ALA A 345 16.59 42.10 19.35
N THR A 346 16.84 42.79 20.47
CA THR A 346 18.12 43.43 20.73
C THR A 346 19.25 42.37 20.67
N GLY A 347 20.25 42.61 19.83
CA GLY A 347 21.37 41.69 19.62
C GLY A 347 21.25 40.75 18.43
N GLN A 348 20.15 40.78 17.68
CA GLN A 348 20.03 40.03 16.42
C GLN A 348 20.87 40.65 15.30
N LEU A 349 21.37 39.77 14.43
CA LEU A 349 21.95 40.19 13.14
C LEU A 349 20.85 40.74 12.24
N ALA A 350 21.06 41.92 11.64
CA ALA A 350 20.17 42.41 10.60
C ALA A 350 20.21 41.47 9.42
N PRO A 351 19.10 40.88 9.03
CA PRO A 351 19.08 40.02 7.85
C PRO A 351 19.51 40.78 6.61
N ILE A 352 20.20 40.11 5.70
CA ILE A 352 20.64 40.70 4.42
C ILE A 352 19.70 40.24 3.33
N GLY A 353 19.21 41.19 2.55
CA GLY A 353 18.31 40.96 1.42
C GLY A 353 16.84 40.92 1.81
N THR A 354 15.99 40.59 0.85
CA THR A 354 14.54 40.50 1.06
C THR A 354 14.20 39.28 1.89
N GLN A 355 13.45 39.51 2.98
CA GLN A 355 12.99 38.47 3.89
C GLN A 355 11.58 38.03 3.50
N THR A 356 11.47 37.04 2.61
CA THR A 356 10.19 36.45 2.25
C THR A 356 10.02 35.14 3.00
N LEU A 357 9.04 35.10 3.87
CA LEU A 357 8.69 33.85 4.58
C LEU A 357 7.76 32.99 3.71
N PRO A 358 7.84 31.66 3.84
CA PRO A 358 6.97 30.78 3.08
C PRO A 358 5.52 30.96 3.49
N THR A 359 4.61 31.06 2.51
CA THR A 359 3.19 31.16 2.76
C THR A 359 2.66 29.85 3.36
N PRO A 360 1.93 29.89 4.48
CA PRO A 360 1.25 28.72 5.02
C PRO A 360 0.28 28.11 4.00
N ARG A 361 0.23 26.78 3.92
CA ARG A 361 -0.66 26.07 3.03
C ARG A 361 -1.24 24.81 3.67
N LEU A 362 -2.38 24.35 3.19
CA LEU A 362 -2.96 23.06 3.57
C LEU A 362 -2.12 21.91 3.02
N PRO A 363 -2.08 20.76 3.72
CA PRO A 363 -1.51 19.54 3.16
C PRO A 363 -2.19 19.15 1.85
N GLY A 364 -1.39 18.85 0.84
CA GLY A 364 -1.89 18.49 -0.48
C GLY A 364 -2.38 19.65 -1.34
N ALA A 365 -2.25 20.91 -0.90
CA ALA A 365 -2.57 22.05 -1.74
C ALA A 365 -1.59 22.14 -2.93
N SER A 366 -2.10 22.56 -4.08
CA SER A 366 -1.29 22.79 -5.26
C SER A 366 -0.21 23.85 -5.01
N GLY A 367 0.90 23.75 -5.71
CA GLY A 367 2.02 24.67 -5.55
C GLY A 367 3.16 24.33 -6.52
N THR A 368 4.28 25.03 -6.38
CA THR A 368 5.49 24.80 -7.17
C THR A 368 6.45 23.89 -6.40
N ALA A 369 7.08 22.95 -7.09
CA ALA A 369 8.15 22.13 -6.52
C ALA A 369 9.30 23.02 -5.99
N PRO A 370 9.99 22.63 -4.91
CA PRO A 370 9.80 21.45 -4.09
C PRO A 370 8.78 21.60 -2.95
N THR A 371 8.15 22.77 -2.79
CA THR A 371 7.27 23.06 -1.66
C THR A 371 5.78 22.78 -1.94
N SER A 372 5.46 22.14 -3.06
CA SER A 372 4.10 21.72 -3.42
C SER A 372 3.56 20.63 -2.50
N GLY A 373 2.25 20.65 -2.27
CA GLY A 373 1.55 19.66 -1.46
C GLY A 373 1.66 18.22 -1.94
N GLN A 374 1.96 18.00 -3.23
CA GLN A 374 2.17 16.67 -3.79
C GLN A 374 3.35 15.90 -3.15
N TYR A 375 4.24 16.60 -2.47
CA TYR A 375 5.37 16.00 -1.73
C TYR A 375 5.06 15.77 -0.24
N ASP A 376 3.88 16.14 0.22
CA ASP A 376 3.54 16.04 1.65
C ASP A 376 3.33 14.59 2.08
N THR A 377 4.09 14.15 3.05
CA THR A 377 3.72 13.02 3.90
C THR A 377 2.83 13.54 5.02
N VAL A 378 1.61 13.02 5.12
CA VAL A 378 0.65 13.42 6.14
C VAL A 378 0.57 12.36 7.23
N ILE A 379 0.72 12.79 8.49
CA ILE A 379 0.65 11.92 9.66
C ILE A 379 -0.46 12.44 10.59
N LEU A 380 -1.52 11.64 10.72
CA LEU A 380 -2.61 11.88 11.65
C LEU A 380 -2.30 11.13 12.94
N GLU A 381 -1.55 11.74 13.85
CA GLU A 381 -1.14 11.15 15.13
C GLU A 381 -1.23 12.20 16.24
N ARG A 382 -1.98 11.87 17.32
CA ARG A 382 -2.08 12.68 18.55
C ARG A 382 -1.93 11.75 19.76
N PRO A 383 -0.72 11.58 20.32
CA PRO A 383 -0.44 10.57 21.35
C PRO A 383 -1.27 10.70 22.63
N THR A 384 -1.80 11.88 22.90
CA THR A 384 -2.50 12.23 24.15
C THR A 384 -3.99 12.50 23.95
N ALA A 385 -4.51 12.42 22.72
CA ALA A 385 -5.89 12.74 22.42
C ALA A 385 -6.47 11.78 21.36
N ASN A 386 -7.73 11.42 21.51
CA ASN A 386 -8.49 10.70 20.49
C ASN A 386 -9.22 11.73 19.62
N ILE A 387 -8.77 11.92 18.41
CA ILE A 387 -9.34 12.91 17.50
C ILE A 387 -9.95 12.24 16.26
N THR A 388 -10.81 12.99 15.59
CA THR A 388 -11.28 12.68 14.24
C THR A 388 -10.90 13.83 13.31
N VAL A 389 -10.12 13.52 12.29
CA VAL A 389 -9.84 14.46 11.20
C VAL A 389 -10.87 14.22 10.10
N THR A 390 -11.61 15.26 9.73
CA THR A 390 -12.65 15.18 8.71
C THR A 390 -12.20 15.88 7.43
N LEU A 391 -12.29 15.24 6.28
CA LEU A 391 -12.19 15.87 4.96
C LEU A 391 -13.60 15.98 4.40
N SER A 392 -14.18 17.17 4.47
CA SER A 392 -15.57 17.41 4.07
C SER A 392 -15.70 17.93 2.63
N SER A 393 -14.66 18.55 2.10
CA SER A 393 -14.66 19.17 0.76
C SER A 393 -13.23 19.43 0.27
N GLY A 394 -13.09 19.91 -0.97
CA GLY A 394 -11.81 20.27 -1.56
C GLY A 394 -11.15 19.11 -2.33
N THR A 395 -10.03 19.45 -2.97
CA THR A 395 -9.21 18.49 -3.72
C THR A 395 -7.77 18.63 -3.28
N TYR A 396 -7.19 17.53 -2.80
CA TYR A 396 -5.85 17.50 -2.24
C TYR A 396 -5.05 16.38 -2.89
N ASN A 397 -3.77 16.66 -3.12
CA ASN A 397 -2.81 15.70 -3.66
C ASN A 397 -1.60 15.63 -2.73
N ILE A 398 -1.42 14.51 -2.07
CA ILE A 398 -0.34 14.28 -1.10
C ILE A 398 0.53 13.10 -1.55
N ARG A 399 1.71 12.98 -0.97
CA ARG A 399 2.62 11.88 -1.25
C ARG A 399 2.21 10.60 -0.50
N LYS A 400 2.13 10.67 0.84
CA LYS A 400 1.81 9.52 1.71
C LYS A 400 0.83 9.92 2.82
N LEU A 401 0.02 8.95 3.29
CA LEU A 401 -0.91 9.16 4.40
C LEU A 401 -0.78 8.06 5.46
N TYR A 402 -0.51 8.46 6.70
CA TYR A 402 -0.51 7.59 7.88
C TYR A 402 -1.67 7.96 8.80
N VAL A 403 -2.66 7.09 8.87
CA VAL A 403 -3.89 7.28 9.66
C VAL A 403 -3.74 6.53 10.99
N ARG A 404 -3.31 7.21 12.03
CA ARG A 404 -3.16 6.67 13.39
C ARG A 404 -4.23 7.17 14.34
N GLU A 405 -5.02 8.14 13.88
CA GLU A 405 -6.24 8.63 14.49
C GLU A 405 -7.43 8.35 13.59
N ARG A 406 -8.65 8.69 14.03
CA ARG A 406 -9.83 8.52 13.17
C ARG A 406 -9.78 9.48 11.99
N PHE A 407 -9.99 8.96 10.80
CA PHE A 407 -10.06 9.75 9.57
C PHE A 407 -11.42 9.56 8.90
N ALA A 408 -12.12 10.64 8.59
CA ALA A 408 -13.43 10.62 7.96
C ALA A 408 -13.44 11.50 6.71
N MET A 409 -13.64 10.92 5.55
CA MET A 409 -13.97 11.65 4.33
C MET A 409 -15.48 11.66 4.15
N SER A 410 -16.10 12.82 4.36
CA SER A 410 -17.55 13.03 4.14
C SER A 410 -17.86 13.71 2.81
N GLY A 411 -16.84 14.00 2.02
CA GLY A 411 -16.88 14.63 0.69
C GLY A 411 -15.47 14.87 0.19
N GLY A 412 -15.34 15.65 -0.88
CA GLY A 412 -14.04 16.04 -1.46
C GLY A 412 -13.27 14.91 -2.15
N SER A 413 -12.03 15.21 -2.51
CA SER A 413 -11.13 14.29 -3.21
C SER A 413 -9.74 14.32 -2.59
N LEU A 414 -9.19 13.14 -2.31
CA LEU A 414 -7.83 12.95 -1.84
C LEU A 414 -7.10 11.99 -2.75
N THR A 415 -6.00 12.44 -3.33
CA THR A 415 -5.06 11.60 -4.08
C THR A 415 -3.79 11.42 -3.26
N VAL A 416 -3.40 10.16 -3.03
CA VAL A 416 -2.13 9.77 -2.41
C VAL A 416 -1.25 9.21 -3.52
N ASN A 417 -0.33 10.02 -4.01
CA ASN A 417 0.32 9.82 -5.31
C ASN A 417 1.59 8.95 -5.27
N TYR A 418 2.04 8.52 -4.09
CA TYR A 418 3.22 7.68 -3.99
C TYR A 418 2.99 6.32 -4.64
N VAL A 419 3.84 5.99 -5.63
CA VAL A 419 3.88 4.67 -6.29
C VAL A 419 4.95 3.85 -5.60
N PRO A 420 4.62 2.75 -4.91
CA PRO A 420 5.62 1.89 -4.29
C PRO A 420 6.52 1.26 -5.35
N VAL A 421 7.84 1.37 -5.16
CA VAL A 421 8.82 0.62 -5.95
C VAL A 421 9.04 -0.77 -5.34
N ALA A 422 9.28 -1.77 -6.16
CA ALA A 422 9.24 -3.19 -5.79
C ALA A 422 10.19 -3.63 -4.64
N GLU A 423 11.16 -2.81 -4.27
CA GLU A 423 12.21 -3.15 -3.30
C GLU A 423 12.01 -2.56 -1.90
N SER A 424 11.08 -1.67 -1.72
CA SER A 424 10.72 -1.13 -0.42
C SER A 424 9.23 -1.33 -0.21
N THR A 425 8.79 -1.79 0.94
CA THR A 425 7.38 -1.95 1.27
C THR A 425 6.68 -0.62 1.67
N PRO A 426 6.87 0.49 1.01
CA PRO A 426 6.21 1.71 1.38
C PRO A 426 4.81 1.69 0.80
N MET A 427 3.87 1.89 1.67
CA MET A 427 2.47 2.08 1.32
C MET A 427 2.23 3.53 0.97
N SER A 428 1.31 3.76 0.01
CA SER A 428 0.80 5.11 -0.23
C SER A 428 -0.03 5.57 0.98
N MET A 429 -0.90 4.68 1.50
CA MET A 429 -1.74 4.95 2.67
C MET A 429 -1.71 3.78 3.65
N GLN A 430 -1.52 4.07 4.94
CA GLN A 430 -1.65 3.12 6.04
C GLN A 430 -2.76 3.53 7.00
N VAL A 431 -3.64 2.59 7.33
CA VAL A 431 -4.74 2.75 8.27
C VAL A 431 -4.44 1.92 9.52
N SER A 432 -3.87 2.58 10.54
CA SER A 432 -3.55 2.00 11.86
C SER A 432 -4.57 2.39 12.93
N SER A 433 -5.61 3.12 12.55
CA SER A 433 -6.82 3.41 13.31
C SER A 433 -8.02 3.20 12.39
N SER A 434 -9.14 3.89 12.59
CA SER A 434 -10.30 3.76 11.70
C SER A 434 -10.30 4.81 10.61
N ALA A 435 -10.70 4.40 9.39
CA ALA A 435 -10.96 5.33 8.30
C ALA A 435 -12.37 5.11 7.73
N ALA A 436 -13.07 6.20 7.37
CA ALA A 436 -14.41 6.13 6.83
C ALA A 436 -14.58 7.07 5.63
N LEU A 437 -15.22 6.59 4.58
CA LEU A 437 -15.53 7.34 3.37
C LEU A 437 -17.05 7.33 3.14
N SER A 438 -17.64 8.52 2.90
CA SER A 438 -19.07 8.70 2.68
C SER A 438 -19.32 9.95 1.83
N GLY A 439 -20.59 10.29 1.56
CA GLY A 439 -20.98 11.56 1.00
C GLY A 439 -20.42 11.90 -0.38
N GLY A 440 -20.10 10.91 -1.19
CA GLY A 440 -19.48 11.11 -2.51
C GLY A 440 -17.97 11.36 -2.45
N ALA A 441 -17.32 11.06 -1.32
CA ALA A 441 -15.87 11.15 -1.16
C ALA A 441 -15.12 10.33 -2.21
N ARG A 442 -13.98 10.85 -2.67
CA ARG A 442 -13.11 10.20 -3.65
C ARG A 442 -11.72 10.02 -3.07
N LEU A 443 -11.32 8.77 -2.88
CA LEU A 443 -9.98 8.40 -2.45
C LEU A 443 -9.26 7.69 -3.60
N SER A 444 -8.08 8.18 -3.95
CA SER A 444 -7.17 7.52 -4.88
C SER A 444 -5.83 7.29 -4.20
N ALA A 445 -5.34 6.04 -4.21
CA ALA A 445 -4.02 5.69 -3.68
C ALA A 445 -3.52 4.42 -4.36
N HIS A 446 -2.23 4.32 -4.70
CA HIS A 446 -1.70 3.10 -5.34
C HIS A 446 -1.79 1.89 -4.42
N THR A 447 -1.38 2.04 -3.17
CA THR A 447 -1.46 0.97 -2.17
C THR A 447 -2.07 1.47 -0.88
N ILE A 448 -3.01 0.69 -0.35
CA ILE A 448 -3.66 0.94 0.94
C ILE A 448 -3.41 -0.28 1.82
N LEU A 449 -2.83 -0.08 3.00
CA LEU A 449 -2.74 -1.09 4.03
C LEU A 449 -3.70 -0.77 5.16
N VAL A 450 -4.54 -1.73 5.52
CA VAL A 450 -5.36 -1.67 6.73
C VAL A 450 -4.75 -2.65 7.74
N ASP A 451 -4.29 -2.13 8.86
CA ASP A 451 -3.66 -2.95 9.90
C ASP A 451 -4.67 -3.88 10.58
N ALA A 452 -4.19 -4.98 11.15
CA ALA A 452 -5.02 -5.91 11.90
C ALA A 452 -5.81 -5.16 13.00
N THR A 453 -7.01 -5.62 13.29
CA THR A 453 -8.00 -4.99 14.17
C THR A 453 -8.68 -3.74 13.62
N GLN A 454 -8.17 -3.17 12.52
CA GLN A 454 -8.69 -1.91 11.98
C GLN A 454 -9.75 -2.13 10.89
N THR A 455 -10.54 -1.08 10.68
CA THR A 455 -11.61 -1.08 9.68
C THR A 455 -11.50 0.13 8.78
N LEU A 456 -11.51 -0.12 7.48
CA LEU A 456 -11.81 0.89 6.46
C LEU A 456 -13.29 0.76 6.11
N THR A 457 -14.07 1.78 6.41
CA THR A 457 -15.50 1.83 6.09
C THR A 457 -15.72 2.64 4.82
N ALA A 458 -16.54 2.14 3.90
CA ALA A 458 -16.86 2.86 2.67
C ALA A 458 -18.36 2.76 2.34
N GLY A 459 -18.95 3.90 1.93
CA GLY A 459 -20.32 3.96 1.46
C GLY A 459 -20.63 5.27 0.75
N SER A 460 -21.34 5.21 -0.39
CA SER A 460 -21.54 6.35 -1.27
C SER A 460 -20.23 7.06 -1.62
N ALA A 461 -19.19 6.27 -1.94
CA ALA A 461 -17.83 6.74 -2.16
C ALA A 461 -17.19 6.07 -3.38
N SER A 462 -16.12 6.70 -3.89
CA SER A 462 -15.27 6.14 -4.95
C SER A 462 -13.89 5.83 -4.39
N LEU A 463 -13.42 4.61 -4.61
CA LEU A 463 -12.07 4.16 -4.26
C LEU A 463 -11.32 3.80 -5.55
N THR A 464 -10.14 4.35 -5.71
CA THR A 464 -9.23 4.00 -6.81
C THR A 464 -7.92 3.53 -6.21
N PHE A 465 -7.51 2.28 -6.50
CA PHE A 465 -6.27 1.71 -5.96
C PHE A 465 -5.78 0.56 -6.84
N ASP A 466 -4.49 0.25 -6.74
CA ASP A 466 -3.93 -0.98 -7.34
C ASP A 466 -4.04 -2.13 -6.34
N THR A 467 -3.68 -1.87 -5.07
CA THR A 467 -3.74 -2.90 -4.02
C THR A 467 -4.29 -2.34 -2.72
N LEU A 468 -5.35 -2.97 -2.21
CA LEU A 468 -5.85 -2.81 -0.85
C LEU A 468 -5.52 -4.08 -0.07
N THR A 469 -4.58 -3.99 0.86
CA THR A 469 -4.18 -5.11 1.73
C THR A 469 -4.91 -5.03 3.06
N LEU A 470 -5.66 -6.06 3.37
CA LEU A 470 -6.34 -6.25 4.66
C LEU A 470 -5.51 -7.21 5.51
N SER A 471 -4.86 -6.71 6.56
CA SER A 471 -3.92 -7.48 7.37
C SER A 471 -4.58 -8.65 8.08
N ARG A 472 -3.87 -9.79 8.10
CA ARG A 472 -4.23 -10.97 8.90
C ARG A 472 -4.06 -10.68 10.39
N GLY A 473 -4.82 -11.38 11.23
CA GLY A 473 -4.71 -11.27 12.68
C GLY A 473 -5.68 -12.17 13.40
N THR A 474 -5.62 -12.24 14.73
CA THR A 474 -6.67 -12.86 15.57
C THR A 474 -7.99 -12.12 15.36
N THR A 475 -7.93 -10.80 15.21
CA THR A 475 -9.00 -9.97 14.67
C THR A 475 -8.48 -9.36 13.37
N PRO A 476 -8.83 -9.91 12.20
CA PRO A 476 -8.29 -9.43 10.94
C PRO A 476 -8.86 -8.07 10.55
N ALA A 477 -8.15 -7.37 9.67
CA ALA A 477 -8.60 -6.12 9.07
C ALA A 477 -9.88 -6.31 8.26
N THR A 478 -10.71 -5.28 8.21
CA THR A 478 -12.00 -5.33 7.51
C THR A 478 -12.16 -4.13 6.58
N LEU A 479 -12.56 -4.40 5.34
CA LEU A 479 -13.24 -3.40 4.51
C LEU A 479 -14.74 -3.57 4.75
N ALA A 480 -15.37 -2.58 5.39
CA ALA A 480 -16.81 -2.60 5.68
C ALA A 480 -17.56 -1.68 4.73
N LEU A 481 -18.60 -2.21 4.06
CA LEU A 481 -19.46 -1.40 3.20
C LEU A 481 -20.71 -0.98 3.98
N ASN A 482 -20.84 0.34 4.22
CA ASN A 482 -22.05 0.94 4.79
C ASN A 482 -22.95 1.65 3.76
N GLY A 483 -22.59 1.58 2.48
CA GLY A 483 -23.32 2.09 1.32
C GLY A 483 -22.75 1.51 0.03
N ASP A 484 -23.28 1.96 -1.11
CA ASP A 484 -22.80 1.57 -2.43
C ASP A 484 -21.44 2.22 -2.73
N VAL A 485 -20.57 1.54 -3.47
CA VAL A 485 -19.23 2.04 -3.79
C VAL A 485 -18.90 1.86 -5.27
N THR A 486 -18.03 2.75 -5.77
CA THR A 486 -17.36 2.58 -7.05
C THR A 486 -15.90 2.22 -6.80
N ILE A 487 -15.40 1.17 -7.44
CA ILE A 487 -14.01 0.72 -7.33
C ILE A 487 -13.37 0.65 -8.71
N ALA A 488 -12.13 1.17 -8.81
CA ALA A 488 -11.33 1.13 -10.03
C ALA A 488 -9.85 0.95 -9.68
N GLY A 489 -9.05 0.42 -10.62
CA GLY A 489 -7.59 0.48 -10.56
C GLY A 489 -7.05 1.86 -10.95
N THR A 490 -5.86 2.21 -10.49
CA THR A 490 -5.18 3.41 -10.95
C THR A 490 -4.74 3.21 -12.40
N SER A 491 -4.87 4.23 -13.23
CA SER A 491 -4.44 4.15 -14.66
C SER A 491 -4.96 2.93 -15.43
N GLY A 492 -6.14 2.39 -15.06
CA GLY A 492 -6.74 1.23 -15.74
C GLY A 492 -6.11 -0.12 -15.40
N THR A 493 -5.36 -0.21 -14.32
CA THR A 493 -4.83 -1.45 -13.74
C THR A 493 -5.93 -2.25 -13.01
N THR A 494 -5.63 -3.48 -12.60
CA THR A 494 -6.52 -4.25 -11.73
C THR A 494 -6.51 -3.67 -10.31
N ALA A 495 -7.67 -3.29 -9.77
CA ALA A 495 -7.84 -3.07 -8.34
C ALA A 495 -7.86 -4.42 -7.62
N SER A 496 -6.99 -4.63 -6.63
CA SER A 496 -6.88 -5.90 -5.93
C SER A 496 -7.13 -5.75 -4.43
N ILE A 497 -8.11 -6.44 -3.88
CA ILE A 497 -8.37 -6.55 -2.44
C ILE A 497 -7.78 -7.88 -1.98
N VAL A 498 -6.70 -7.83 -1.23
CA VAL A 498 -5.89 -8.99 -0.86
C VAL A 498 -5.62 -9.03 0.65
N THR A 499 -4.97 -10.07 1.11
CA THR A 499 -4.44 -10.16 2.47
C THR A 499 -2.94 -10.46 2.41
N ASN A 500 -2.19 -10.01 3.42
CA ASN A 500 -0.77 -10.30 3.53
C ASN A 500 -0.52 -11.81 3.78
N SER A 501 0.73 -12.26 3.61
CA SER A 501 1.15 -13.63 3.90
C SER A 501 1.02 -13.98 5.39
N GLY A 502 0.80 -15.26 5.70
CA GLY A 502 0.72 -15.74 7.08
C GLY A 502 -0.38 -16.78 7.27
N THR A 503 -0.46 -17.34 8.48
CA THR A 503 -1.40 -18.40 8.88
C THR A 503 -2.58 -17.91 9.72
N ALA A 504 -2.55 -16.68 10.23
CA ALA A 504 -3.65 -16.08 10.99
C ALA A 504 -4.89 -15.85 10.11
N ALA A 505 -6.04 -15.55 10.71
CA ALA A 505 -7.28 -15.30 9.99
C ALA A 505 -7.12 -14.18 8.94
N THR A 506 -7.66 -14.43 7.75
CA THR A 506 -7.56 -13.51 6.60
C THR A 506 -8.37 -12.25 6.80
N GLY A 507 -7.92 -11.13 6.21
CA GLY A 507 -8.75 -9.93 6.03
C GLY A 507 -10.07 -10.26 5.32
N ARG A 508 -11.05 -9.37 5.44
CA ARG A 508 -12.42 -9.65 4.95
C ARG A 508 -13.12 -8.41 4.40
N LEU A 509 -14.03 -8.65 3.46
CA LEU A 509 -14.98 -7.66 2.97
C LEU A 509 -16.35 -7.92 3.64
N ASP A 510 -16.88 -6.95 4.37
CA ASP A 510 -18.16 -7.04 5.07
C ASP A 510 -19.21 -6.17 4.39
N LEU A 511 -20.31 -6.75 3.94
CA LEU A 511 -21.42 -6.05 3.29
C LEU A 511 -22.38 -5.39 4.29
N GLY A 512 -22.13 -5.50 5.60
CA GLY A 512 -22.88 -4.81 6.65
C GLY A 512 -24.35 -5.22 6.77
N GLY A 513 -24.69 -6.47 6.47
CA GLY A 513 -26.05 -7.02 6.58
C GLY A 513 -27.07 -6.48 5.57
N SER A 514 -26.62 -5.74 4.55
CA SER A 514 -27.50 -5.06 3.59
C SER A 514 -27.15 -5.45 2.14
N ASN A 515 -28.00 -5.03 1.21
CA ASN A 515 -27.68 -5.14 -0.22
C ASN A 515 -26.71 -4.00 -0.61
N ARG A 516 -25.52 -4.36 -1.09
CA ARG A 516 -24.48 -3.40 -1.47
C ARG A 516 -24.14 -3.51 -2.96
N THR A 517 -24.13 -2.36 -3.62
CA THR A 517 -23.68 -2.26 -5.01
C THR A 517 -22.19 -1.93 -5.05
N ILE A 518 -21.44 -2.79 -5.73
CA ILE A 518 -20.06 -2.49 -6.12
C ILE A 518 -20.07 -2.23 -7.62
N THR A 519 -19.87 -0.97 -7.99
CA THR A 519 -19.74 -0.55 -9.39
C THR A 519 -18.28 -0.67 -9.80
N VAL A 520 -17.99 -1.47 -10.82
CA VAL A 520 -16.66 -1.72 -11.37
C VAL A 520 -16.55 -1.09 -12.75
N ALA A 521 -15.66 -0.10 -12.88
CA ALA A 521 -15.37 0.50 -14.16
C ALA A 521 -14.58 -0.47 -15.04
N ASN A 522 -14.75 -0.42 -16.37
CA ASN A 522 -13.92 -1.18 -17.29
C ASN A 522 -12.64 -0.40 -17.59
N GLY A 523 -11.50 -0.99 -17.32
CA GLY A 523 -10.17 -0.49 -17.60
C GLY A 523 -9.50 -1.20 -18.78
N ALA A 524 -8.18 -1.14 -18.85
CA ALA A 524 -7.38 -1.89 -19.83
C ALA A 524 -7.06 -3.31 -19.37
N ALA A 525 -7.24 -3.60 -18.09
CA ALA A 525 -6.95 -4.90 -17.51
C ALA A 525 -8.05 -5.93 -17.85
N ALA A 526 -7.67 -7.20 -18.02
CA ALA A 526 -8.62 -8.28 -18.24
C ALA A 526 -9.53 -8.53 -17.02
N VAL A 527 -9.09 -8.16 -15.84
CA VAL A 527 -9.83 -8.15 -14.59
C VAL A 527 -9.69 -6.77 -13.98
N ASP A 528 -10.79 -6.07 -13.78
CA ASP A 528 -10.77 -4.71 -13.25
C ASP A 528 -10.79 -4.68 -11.72
N LEU A 529 -11.47 -5.65 -11.09
CA LEU A 529 -11.50 -5.80 -9.63
C LEU A 529 -11.28 -7.27 -9.24
N LEU A 530 -10.21 -7.53 -8.50
CA LEU A 530 -9.92 -8.80 -7.87
C LEU A 530 -10.27 -8.77 -6.38
N ILE A 531 -11.11 -9.68 -5.91
CA ILE A 531 -11.42 -9.85 -4.49
C ILE A 531 -10.88 -11.22 -4.05
N ALA A 532 -9.75 -11.19 -3.35
CA ALA A 532 -9.04 -12.37 -2.85
C ALA A 532 -9.21 -12.55 -1.32
N VAL A 533 -10.28 -12.00 -0.77
CA VAL A 533 -10.66 -12.13 0.64
C VAL A 533 -12.10 -12.61 0.76
N PRO A 534 -12.49 -13.27 1.86
CA PRO A 534 -13.87 -13.66 2.10
C PRO A 534 -14.82 -12.47 2.11
N ILE A 535 -15.99 -12.64 1.48
CA ILE A 535 -17.12 -11.70 1.56
C ILE A 535 -18.10 -12.23 2.60
N LEU A 536 -18.55 -11.32 3.49
CA LEU A 536 -19.41 -11.64 4.64
C LEU A 536 -20.67 -10.77 4.63
N ASN A 537 -21.71 -11.20 5.32
CA ASN A 537 -22.87 -10.43 5.79
C ASN A 537 -23.56 -9.56 4.74
N GLY A 538 -24.63 -10.02 4.13
CA GLY A 538 -25.45 -9.19 3.25
C GLY A 538 -25.66 -9.76 1.86
N SER A 539 -25.98 -8.90 0.91
CA SER A 539 -26.21 -9.22 -0.51
C SER A 539 -25.29 -8.38 -1.39
N LEU A 540 -24.81 -8.96 -2.48
CA LEU A 540 -23.91 -8.32 -3.42
C LEU A 540 -24.64 -7.98 -4.73
N ARG A 541 -24.52 -6.72 -5.17
CA ARG A 541 -24.89 -6.31 -6.52
C ARG A 541 -23.63 -5.88 -7.28
N LYS A 542 -23.25 -6.61 -8.31
CA LYS A 542 -22.19 -6.24 -9.23
C LYS A 542 -22.79 -5.33 -10.32
N ALA A 543 -22.33 -4.09 -10.39
CA ALA A 543 -22.72 -3.11 -11.42
C ALA A 543 -21.48 -2.63 -12.20
N GLY A 544 -21.71 -1.86 -13.29
CA GLY A 544 -20.69 -1.34 -14.18
C GLY A 544 -20.09 -2.37 -15.13
N PRO A 545 -19.50 -1.92 -16.26
CA PRO A 545 -19.10 -2.78 -17.38
C PRO A 545 -17.87 -3.65 -17.12
N GLY A 546 -17.08 -3.36 -16.07
CA GLY A 546 -15.84 -4.06 -15.78
C GLY A 546 -16.02 -5.50 -15.26
N THR A 547 -14.91 -6.24 -15.20
CA THR A 547 -14.83 -7.62 -14.70
C THR A 547 -14.46 -7.63 -13.22
N MET A 548 -15.30 -8.24 -12.38
CA MET A 548 -15.02 -8.57 -10.98
C MET A 548 -14.69 -10.05 -10.85
N ARG A 549 -13.55 -10.40 -10.27
CA ARG A 549 -13.12 -11.78 -10.01
C ARG A 549 -13.11 -12.09 -8.52
N LEU A 550 -13.71 -13.22 -8.12
CA LEU A 550 -13.71 -13.72 -6.75
C LEU A 550 -12.80 -14.95 -6.64
N THR A 551 -11.75 -14.87 -5.80
CA THR A 551 -10.76 -15.95 -5.63
C THR A 551 -10.72 -16.53 -4.21
N ALA A 552 -11.68 -16.17 -3.36
CA ALA A 552 -11.77 -16.67 -1.98
C ALA A 552 -13.16 -17.28 -1.70
N ALA A 553 -13.20 -18.22 -0.78
CA ALA A 553 -14.46 -18.72 -0.24
C ALA A 553 -15.18 -17.60 0.53
N SER A 554 -16.48 -17.43 0.28
CA SER A 554 -17.32 -16.46 0.97
C SER A 554 -18.41 -17.16 1.81
N THR A 555 -18.88 -16.47 2.84
CA THR A 555 -19.86 -17.05 3.78
C THR A 555 -21.20 -16.29 3.82
N PHE A 556 -21.35 -15.21 3.05
CA PHE A 556 -22.62 -14.51 3.00
C PHE A 556 -23.69 -15.36 2.30
N SER A 557 -24.89 -15.34 2.84
CA SER A 557 -26.06 -16.10 2.33
C SER A 557 -27.10 -15.23 1.63
N GLY A 558 -26.86 -13.94 1.52
CA GLY A 558 -27.72 -13.04 0.76
C GLY A 558 -27.58 -13.27 -0.75
N SER A 559 -28.39 -12.58 -1.53
CA SER A 559 -28.37 -12.73 -2.99
C SER A 559 -27.15 -12.06 -3.64
N THR A 560 -26.69 -12.63 -4.75
CA THR A 560 -25.73 -12.01 -5.66
C THR A 560 -26.44 -11.66 -6.97
N THR A 561 -26.50 -10.38 -7.33
CA THR A 561 -27.10 -9.91 -8.59
C THR A 561 -26.00 -9.37 -9.51
N ILE A 562 -25.94 -9.83 -10.74
CA ILE A 562 -25.07 -9.27 -11.77
C ILE A 562 -25.92 -8.37 -12.66
N GLN A 563 -25.78 -7.04 -12.43
CA GLN A 563 -26.57 -6.05 -13.15
C GLN A 563 -25.94 -5.68 -14.50
N GLN A 564 -24.62 -5.64 -14.57
CA GLN A 564 -23.86 -5.28 -15.78
C GLN A 564 -22.42 -5.78 -15.69
N GLY A 565 -21.82 -6.08 -16.84
CA GLY A 565 -20.44 -6.56 -16.95
C GLY A 565 -20.27 -7.98 -16.42
N THR A 566 -19.06 -8.36 -16.05
CA THR A 566 -18.72 -9.74 -15.73
C THR A 566 -18.45 -9.95 -14.25
N LEU A 567 -19.05 -10.98 -13.66
CA LEU A 567 -18.62 -11.58 -12.40
C LEU A 567 -17.95 -12.92 -12.72
N GLN A 568 -16.66 -13.04 -12.42
CA GLN A 568 -15.90 -14.25 -12.66
C GLN A 568 -15.63 -14.99 -11.35
N LEU A 569 -15.96 -16.27 -11.28
CA LEU A 569 -15.61 -17.13 -10.15
C LEU A 569 -14.28 -17.85 -10.44
N ALA A 570 -13.41 -17.84 -9.46
CA ALA A 570 -12.11 -18.51 -9.47
C ALA A 570 -11.85 -19.28 -8.15
N HIS A 571 -12.91 -19.53 -7.37
CA HIS A 571 -12.87 -20.37 -6.19
C HIS A 571 -14.16 -21.21 -6.10
N PRO A 572 -14.08 -22.51 -5.79
CA PRO A 572 -15.26 -23.40 -5.74
C PRO A 572 -16.38 -22.91 -4.84
N SER A 573 -16.05 -22.28 -3.73
CA SER A 573 -17.02 -21.81 -2.72
C SER A 573 -17.18 -20.28 -2.72
N ALA A 574 -16.88 -19.59 -3.81
CA ALA A 574 -16.98 -18.13 -3.84
C ALA A 574 -18.40 -17.62 -3.55
N LEU A 575 -19.44 -18.37 -3.98
CA LEU A 575 -20.88 -18.05 -3.80
C LEU A 575 -21.68 -19.23 -3.27
N ALA A 576 -21.05 -20.15 -2.51
CA ALA A 576 -21.68 -21.43 -2.14
C ALA A 576 -23.01 -21.29 -1.36
N ALA A 577 -23.18 -20.21 -0.61
CA ALA A 577 -24.41 -19.93 0.15
C ALA A 577 -25.30 -18.85 -0.51
N SER A 578 -24.88 -18.23 -1.61
CA SER A 578 -25.58 -17.08 -2.20
C SER A 578 -26.41 -17.49 -3.43
N LYS A 579 -27.65 -16.97 -3.52
CA LYS A 579 -28.48 -17.11 -4.73
C LYS A 579 -28.04 -16.12 -5.79
N LEU A 580 -27.62 -16.64 -6.94
CA LEU A 580 -27.14 -15.86 -8.08
C LEU A 580 -28.26 -15.49 -9.05
N THR A 581 -28.29 -14.24 -9.49
CA THR A 581 -29.25 -13.72 -10.46
C THR A 581 -28.52 -12.85 -11.48
N PRO A 582 -28.13 -13.40 -12.65
CA PRO A 582 -27.61 -12.61 -13.77
C PRO A 582 -28.76 -11.92 -14.48
N LEU A 583 -28.72 -10.57 -14.54
CA LEU A 583 -29.71 -9.77 -15.26
C LEU A 583 -29.24 -9.46 -16.68
N VAL A 584 -30.14 -8.92 -17.52
CA VAL A 584 -29.77 -8.46 -18.87
C VAL A 584 -28.55 -7.55 -18.85
N GLY A 585 -27.51 -7.89 -19.61
CA GLY A 585 -26.23 -7.21 -19.63
C GLY A 585 -25.22 -7.67 -18.54
N GLY A 586 -25.64 -8.60 -17.67
CA GLY A 586 -24.76 -9.25 -16.68
C GLY A 586 -24.30 -10.62 -17.15
N LEU A 587 -23.01 -10.91 -16.97
CA LEU A 587 -22.36 -12.18 -17.29
C LEU A 587 -21.76 -12.79 -16.02
N LEU A 588 -22.12 -14.06 -15.73
CA LEU A 588 -21.31 -14.91 -14.88
C LEU A 588 -20.32 -15.67 -15.75
N SER A 589 -19.04 -15.74 -15.36
CA SER A 589 -18.07 -16.62 -16.00
C SER A 589 -17.28 -17.43 -14.97
N LEU A 590 -16.75 -18.58 -15.38
CA LEU A 590 -15.87 -19.41 -14.57
C LEU A 590 -14.42 -19.28 -15.09
N THR A 591 -13.44 -19.45 -14.21
CA THR A 591 -12.08 -19.78 -14.66
C THR A 591 -12.04 -21.21 -15.21
N PRO A 592 -11.13 -21.53 -16.14
CA PRO A 592 -11.06 -22.88 -16.76
C PRO A 592 -11.07 -24.00 -15.72
N ASN A 593 -11.86 -25.04 -15.99
CA ASN A 593 -12.00 -26.27 -15.20
C ASN A 593 -12.47 -26.06 -13.75
N LEU A 594 -13.01 -24.89 -13.40
CA LEU A 594 -13.52 -24.64 -12.07
C LEU A 594 -14.82 -25.43 -11.86
N GLN A 595 -14.88 -26.16 -10.74
CA GLN A 595 -16.11 -26.75 -10.21
C GLN A 595 -16.64 -25.85 -9.10
N ALA A 596 -17.66 -25.05 -9.39
CA ALA A 596 -18.20 -24.06 -8.48
C ALA A 596 -19.55 -24.51 -7.91
N THR A 597 -19.74 -24.26 -6.61
CA THR A 597 -21.05 -24.38 -5.95
C THR A 597 -21.65 -23.00 -5.77
N VAL A 598 -22.93 -22.83 -6.08
CA VAL A 598 -23.72 -21.63 -5.78
C VAL A 598 -24.93 -22.00 -4.93
N GLY A 599 -25.33 -21.14 -3.99
CA GLY A 599 -26.45 -21.40 -3.10
C GLY A 599 -27.81 -21.51 -3.82
N GLY A 600 -27.94 -20.85 -4.95
CA GLY A 600 -29.10 -20.88 -5.85
C GLY A 600 -28.79 -20.19 -7.15
N LEU A 601 -29.64 -20.39 -8.18
CA LEU A 601 -29.49 -19.75 -9.49
C LEU A 601 -30.85 -19.36 -10.04
N ALA A 602 -30.95 -18.17 -10.65
CA ALA A 602 -32.10 -17.75 -11.47
C ALA A 602 -31.63 -17.61 -12.94
N PRO A 603 -31.51 -18.71 -13.68
CA PRO A 603 -30.87 -18.73 -14.99
C PRO A 603 -31.68 -18.08 -16.08
N THR A 604 -33.01 -17.88 -15.87
CA THR A 604 -33.93 -17.27 -16.82
C THR A 604 -34.17 -15.77 -16.59
N ALA A 605 -33.32 -15.13 -15.74
CA ALA A 605 -33.45 -13.70 -15.42
C ALA A 605 -32.96 -12.75 -16.53
N GLY A 606 -32.56 -13.30 -17.69
CA GLY A 606 -32.19 -12.57 -18.90
C GLY A 606 -30.72 -12.28 -19.10
N GLY A 607 -29.87 -12.56 -18.10
CA GLY A 607 -28.40 -12.50 -18.22
C GLY A 607 -27.81 -13.82 -18.71
N LEU A 608 -26.49 -13.88 -18.78
CA LEU A 608 -25.72 -15.01 -19.30
C LEU A 608 -24.89 -15.68 -18.22
N VAL A 609 -24.84 -17.01 -18.24
CA VAL A 609 -23.94 -17.85 -17.47
C VAL A 609 -23.04 -18.60 -18.45
N ASP A 610 -21.74 -18.28 -18.49
CA ASP A 610 -20.72 -18.97 -19.28
C ASP A 610 -19.86 -19.83 -18.39
N ILE A 611 -20.01 -21.13 -18.51
CA ILE A 611 -19.24 -22.09 -17.69
C ILE A 611 -17.84 -22.39 -18.26
N GLY A 612 -17.54 -21.98 -19.49
CA GLY A 612 -16.29 -22.37 -20.15
C GLY A 612 -16.11 -23.88 -20.16
N THR A 613 -14.97 -24.39 -19.62
CA THR A 613 -14.72 -25.83 -19.39
C THR A 613 -15.07 -26.30 -17.98
N GLY A 614 -15.76 -25.48 -17.20
CA GLY A 614 -16.08 -25.73 -15.79
C GLY A 614 -17.42 -26.41 -15.56
N MET A 615 -17.80 -26.45 -14.28
CA MET A 615 -19.05 -27.00 -13.79
C MET A 615 -19.66 -26.06 -12.71
N ILE A 616 -20.98 -25.96 -12.68
CA ILE A 616 -21.72 -25.34 -11.59
C ILE A 616 -22.66 -26.36 -10.95
N THR A 617 -22.58 -26.47 -9.62
CA THR A 617 -23.57 -27.14 -8.79
C THR A 617 -24.43 -26.09 -8.07
N VAL A 618 -25.74 -26.14 -8.29
CA VAL A 618 -26.72 -25.28 -7.62
C VAL A 618 -27.27 -26.03 -6.41
N ALA A 619 -26.92 -25.57 -5.21
CA ALA A 619 -27.20 -26.27 -3.95
C ALA A 619 -28.68 -26.22 -3.53
N SER A 620 -29.42 -25.18 -3.91
CA SER A 620 -30.86 -25.09 -3.66
C SER A 620 -31.65 -25.49 -4.89
N ARG A 621 -32.86 -25.99 -4.67
CA ARG A 621 -33.75 -26.53 -5.73
C ARG A 621 -33.90 -25.54 -6.89
N LEU A 622 -33.34 -25.88 -8.02
CA LEU A 622 -33.61 -25.32 -9.35
C LEU A 622 -34.57 -26.28 -10.04
N SER A 623 -35.61 -25.78 -10.73
CA SER A 623 -36.45 -26.69 -11.49
C SER A 623 -35.71 -27.18 -12.74
N ALA A 624 -35.86 -28.44 -13.09
CA ALA A 624 -35.31 -28.97 -14.35
C ALA A 624 -35.81 -28.21 -15.56
N SER A 625 -37.07 -27.78 -15.54
CA SER A 625 -37.67 -26.96 -16.61
C SER A 625 -36.98 -25.60 -16.80
N ASP A 626 -36.66 -24.90 -15.68
CA ASP A 626 -35.95 -23.61 -15.77
C ASP A 626 -34.51 -23.81 -16.24
N LEU A 627 -33.85 -24.90 -15.79
CA LEU A 627 -32.51 -25.24 -16.25
C LEU A 627 -32.49 -25.56 -17.74
N VAL A 628 -33.32 -26.44 -18.22
CA VAL A 628 -33.42 -26.81 -19.65
C VAL A 628 -33.78 -25.58 -20.49
N THR A 629 -34.74 -24.76 -20.08
CA THR A 629 -35.07 -23.50 -20.77
C THR A 629 -33.86 -22.58 -20.89
N ALA A 630 -33.04 -22.46 -19.84
CA ALA A 630 -31.84 -21.64 -19.87
C ALA A 630 -30.73 -22.25 -20.74
N LEU A 631 -30.60 -23.57 -20.76
CA LEU A 631 -29.65 -24.29 -21.62
C LEU A 631 -30.07 -24.14 -23.11
N GLN A 632 -31.36 -24.30 -23.45
CA GLN A 632 -31.87 -24.06 -24.80
C GLN A 632 -31.62 -22.61 -25.26
N SER A 633 -31.82 -21.62 -24.37
CA SER A 633 -31.56 -20.22 -24.68
C SER A 633 -30.05 -19.96 -24.95
N GLY A 634 -29.14 -20.54 -24.17
CA GLY A 634 -27.72 -20.42 -24.39
C GLY A 634 -27.18 -21.22 -25.58
N ARG A 635 -27.79 -22.39 -25.87
CA ARG A 635 -27.50 -23.22 -27.04
C ARG A 635 -27.86 -22.51 -28.34
N GLY A 636 -29.00 -21.79 -28.34
CA GLY A 636 -29.51 -21.08 -29.51
C GLY A 636 -29.73 -22.01 -30.72
N ASP A 637 -29.10 -21.74 -31.84
CA ASP A 637 -29.15 -22.54 -33.06
C ASP A 637 -28.29 -23.82 -33.02
N GLY A 638 -27.75 -24.16 -31.86
CA GLY A 638 -26.82 -25.26 -31.68
C GLY A 638 -25.37 -24.84 -31.54
N SER A 639 -25.04 -23.57 -31.82
CA SER A 639 -23.67 -23.05 -31.79
C SER A 639 -23.17 -22.67 -30.38
N TRP A 640 -24.04 -22.68 -29.35
CA TRP A 640 -23.75 -22.24 -27.99
C TRP A 640 -23.29 -20.78 -27.89
N THR A 641 -23.83 -19.93 -28.77
CA THR A 641 -23.54 -18.49 -28.81
C THR A 641 -24.72 -17.62 -28.39
N GLY A 642 -25.68 -18.18 -27.65
CA GLY A 642 -26.86 -17.47 -27.17
C GLY A 642 -26.46 -16.28 -26.26
N SER A 643 -27.32 -15.26 -26.26
CA SER A 643 -27.05 -14.01 -25.48
C SER A 643 -27.67 -14.01 -24.09
N SER A 644 -28.36 -15.08 -23.70
CA SER A 644 -29.00 -15.26 -22.38
C SER A 644 -29.05 -16.74 -22.00
N GLY A 645 -29.32 -17.01 -20.72
CA GLY A 645 -29.39 -18.37 -20.22
C GLY A 645 -28.03 -18.95 -19.84
N ILE A 646 -27.79 -20.22 -20.16
CA ILE A 646 -26.56 -20.94 -19.83
C ILE A 646 -25.86 -21.35 -21.12
N THR A 647 -24.60 -20.96 -21.25
CA THR A 647 -23.74 -21.27 -22.40
C THR A 647 -22.37 -21.77 -21.96
N SER A 648 -21.56 -22.18 -22.92
CA SER A 648 -20.13 -22.45 -22.75
C SER A 648 -19.37 -21.95 -23.99
N THR A 649 -18.56 -20.94 -23.81
CA THR A 649 -17.63 -20.44 -24.85
C THR A 649 -16.63 -21.53 -25.27
N ALA A 650 -16.33 -22.49 -24.40
CA ALA A 650 -15.47 -23.64 -24.72
C ALA A 650 -16.19 -24.62 -25.64
N VAL A 651 -17.49 -24.87 -25.42
CA VAL A 651 -18.32 -25.68 -26.33
C VAL A 651 -18.42 -25.02 -27.71
N ALA A 652 -18.73 -23.73 -27.76
CA ALA A 652 -18.78 -22.98 -29.01
C ALA A 652 -17.47 -23.06 -29.81
N SER A 653 -16.35 -22.93 -29.10
CA SER A 653 -15.00 -23.05 -29.70
C SER A 653 -14.70 -24.45 -30.20
N ALA A 654 -15.10 -25.49 -29.46
CA ALA A 654 -14.89 -26.90 -29.85
C ALA A 654 -15.72 -27.23 -31.11
N LEU A 655 -16.98 -26.83 -31.12
CA LEU A 655 -17.87 -27.03 -32.29
C LEU A 655 -17.34 -26.33 -33.54
N ALA A 656 -16.83 -25.12 -33.42
CA ALA A 656 -16.19 -24.39 -34.53
C ALA A 656 -14.96 -25.10 -35.08
N GLN A 657 -14.36 -26.02 -34.33
CA GLN A 657 -13.24 -26.89 -34.74
C GLN A 657 -13.68 -28.29 -35.18
N GLY A 658 -15.00 -28.53 -35.25
CA GLY A 658 -15.55 -29.83 -35.60
C GLY A 658 -15.51 -30.88 -34.49
N VAL A 659 -15.27 -30.45 -33.23
CA VAL A 659 -15.24 -31.34 -32.06
C VAL A 659 -16.61 -31.29 -31.37
N PRO A 660 -17.38 -32.39 -31.36
CA PRO A 660 -18.71 -32.42 -30.72
C PRO A 660 -18.60 -32.22 -29.22
N ARG A 661 -19.18 -31.16 -28.71
CA ARG A 661 -19.28 -30.83 -27.27
C ARG A 661 -20.64 -30.19 -27.00
N SER A 662 -21.04 -30.24 -25.73
CA SER A 662 -22.32 -29.70 -25.25
C SER A 662 -22.19 -29.24 -23.78
N VAL A 663 -23.28 -28.87 -23.14
CA VAL A 663 -23.35 -28.67 -21.68
C VAL A 663 -24.28 -29.74 -21.09
N GLY A 664 -23.71 -30.74 -20.44
CA GLY A 664 -24.48 -31.78 -19.75
C GLY A 664 -25.08 -31.26 -18.43
N TRP A 665 -26.13 -31.93 -17.94
CA TRP A 665 -26.75 -31.58 -16.68
C TRP A 665 -27.34 -32.79 -15.94
N LEU A 666 -27.37 -32.68 -14.60
CA LEU A 666 -27.87 -33.75 -13.71
C LEU A 666 -28.77 -33.18 -12.63
N ASP A 667 -29.84 -33.90 -12.29
CA ASP A 667 -30.51 -33.83 -11.02
C ASP A 667 -29.77 -34.79 -10.08
N ASN A 668 -29.12 -34.27 -9.04
CA ASN A 668 -28.28 -35.08 -8.12
C ASN A 668 -29.12 -35.90 -7.12
N GLY A 669 -30.44 -35.77 -7.12
CA GLY A 669 -31.35 -36.52 -6.26
C GLY A 669 -31.42 -36.03 -4.82
N ASP A 670 -30.54 -35.13 -4.41
CA ASP A 670 -30.49 -34.51 -3.07
C ASP A 670 -31.12 -33.11 -3.03
N GLY A 671 -31.71 -32.69 -4.15
CA GLY A 671 -32.32 -31.37 -4.35
C GLY A 671 -31.34 -30.36 -4.98
N SER A 672 -30.11 -30.74 -5.26
CA SER A 672 -29.15 -29.95 -6.03
C SER A 672 -29.16 -30.34 -7.52
N MET A 673 -28.72 -29.43 -8.36
CA MET A 673 -28.61 -29.61 -9.82
C MET A 673 -27.19 -29.26 -10.24
N SER A 674 -26.60 -30.06 -11.13
CA SER A 674 -25.28 -29.77 -11.71
C SER A 674 -25.39 -29.62 -13.23
N PHE A 675 -24.55 -28.73 -13.79
CA PHE A 675 -24.36 -28.63 -15.25
C PHE A 675 -22.88 -28.27 -15.53
N ALA A 676 -22.34 -28.91 -16.58
CA ALA A 676 -20.91 -28.86 -16.89
C ALA A 676 -20.63 -28.93 -18.39
N TYR A 677 -19.43 -28.55 -18.76
CA TYR A 677 -18.87 -28.84 -20.07
C TYR A 677 -18.82 -30.34 -20.28
N ALA A 678 -19.50 -30.84 -21.29
CA ALA A 678 -19.69 -32.26 -21.53
C ALA A 678 -19.54 -32.63 -23.02
N ALA A 679 -19.39 -33.91 -23.28
CA ALA A 679 -19.51 -34.48 -24.60
C ALA A 679 -20.88 -35.18 -24.72
N PRO A 680 -21.55 -35.17 -25.90
CA PRO A 680 -22.65 -36.09 -26.14
C PRO A 680 -22.19 -37.53 -25.84
N GLY A 681 -22.96 -38.22 -25.02
CA GLY A 681 -22.61 -39.57 -24.58
C GLY A 681 -22.10 -39.63 -23.14
N ASP A 682 -21.58 -38.56 -22.55
CA ASP A 682 -21.27 -38.47 -21.13
C ASP A 682 -22.54 -38.15 -20.33
N THR A 683 -23.26 -39.18 -19.97
CA THR A 683 -24.59 -39.05 -19.33
C THR A 683 -24.51 -38.69 -17.87
N ASN A 684 -23.43 -39.08 -17.16
CA ASN A 684 -23.21 -38.85 -15.73
C ASN A 684 -22.31 -37.63 -15.46
N VAL A 685 -21.84 -36.96 -16.52
CA VAL A 685 -21.04 -35.72 -16.50
C VAL A 685 -19.74 -35.88 -15.70
N ASP A 686 -19.06 -37.04 -15.85
CA ASP A 686 -17.80 -37.34 -15.17
C ASP A 686 -16.56 -37.05 -16.04
N ASN A 687 -16.74 -36.54 -17.25
CA ASN A 687 -15.73 -36.25 -18.27
C ASN A 687 -15.17 -37.50 -18.99
N GLN A 688 -15.87 -38.60 -18.93
CA GLN A 688 -15.57 -39.79 -19.71
C GLN A 688 -16.84 -40.19 -20.49
N VAL A 689 -16.70 -41.04 -21.47
CA VAL A 689 -17.82 -41.70 -22.14
C VAL A 689 -17.51 -43.18 -22.11
N ASP A 690 -18.20 -43.90 -21.23
CA ASP A 690 -17.87 -45.31 -20.98
C ASP A 690 -19.14 -46.22 -20.91
N VAL A 691 -18.95 -47.40 -20.38
CA VAL A 691 -20.03 -48.41 -20.28
C VAL A 691 -21.17 -47.97 -19.34
N LEU A 692 -20.89 -47.11 -18.33
CA LEU A 692 -21.93 -46.61 -17.42
C LEU A 692 -22.84 -45.65 -18.15
N ASP A 693 -22.29 -44.80 -19.02
CA ASP A 693 -23.08 -43.88 -19.82
C ASP A 693 -23.97 -44.59 -20.81
N ALA A 694 -23.45 -45.60 -21.48
CA ALA A 694 -24.23 -46.42 -22.34
C ALA A 694 -25.34 -47.18 -21.59
N ALA A 695 -25.04 -47.60 -20.36
CA ALA A 695 -26.04 -48.22 -19.49
C ALA A 695 -27.15 -47.24 -19.10
N ASN A 696 -26.82 -45.98 -18.71
CA ASN A 696 -27.78 -44.93 -18.38
C ASN A 696 -28.69 -44.61 -19.58
N PHE A 697 -28.10 -44.45 -20.78
CA PHE A 697 -28.82 -44.24 -22.03
C PHE A 697 -29.84 -45.35 -22.33
N LEU A 698 -29.49 -46.61 -22.08
CA LEU A 698 -30.35 -47.77 -22.31
C LEU A 698 -31.34 -48.03 -21.16
N ALA A 699 -30.89 -47.87 -19.89
CA ALA A 699 -31.71 -48.19 -18.71
C ALA A 699 -32.89 -47.23 -18.52
N GLY A 700 -32.81 -46.01 -19.03
CA GLY A 700 -33.91 -45.05 -19.06
C GLY A 700 -35.13 -45.57 -19.81
N GLY A 701 -34.96 -46.52 -20.74
CA GLY A 701 -36.01 -47.16 -21.48
C GLY A 701 -36.85 -46.20 -22.35
N LYS A 702 -36.29 -45.04 -22.68
CA LYS A 702 -36.98 -43.95 -23.37
C LYS A 702 -36.61 -43.83 -24.84
N PHE A 703 -35.59 -44.56 -25.28
CA PHE A 703 -35.14 -44.50 -26.68
C PHE A 703 -36.26 -44.82 -27.68
N ASP A 704 -36.53 -43.90 -28.61
CA ASP A 704 -37.55 -44.02 -29.67
C ASP A 704 -39.01 -44.26 -29.15
N THR A 705 -39.28 -43.82 -27.90
CA THR A 705 -40.61 -44.00 -27.30
C THR A 705 -41.47 -42.73 -27.32
N GLY A 706 -40.92 -41.58 -27.63
CA GLY A 706 -41.60 -40.28 -27.55
C GLY A 706 -41.90 -39.83 -26.11
N LEU A 707 -41.32 -40.48 -25.08
CA LEU A 707 -41.46 -40.08 -23.68
C LEU A 707 -40.45 -39.00 -23.36
N PRO A 708 -40.77 -38.02 -22.46
CA PRO A 708 -39.83 -37.01 -22.02
C PRO A 708 -38.57 -37.62 -21.39
N ALA A 709 -37.43 -37.14 -21.81
CA ALA A 709 -36.12 -37.61 -21.38
C ALA A 709 -35.26 -36.46 -20.78
N THR A 710 -34.23 -36.85 -20.07
CA THR A 710 -33.22 -35.95 -19.48
C THR A 710 -31.85 -36.21 -20.10
N TRP A 711 -30.86 -35.36 -19.82
CA TRP A 711 -29.47 -35.58 -20.23
C TRP A 711 -28.95 -36.97 -19.78
N LEU A 712 -29.22 -37.34 -18.54
CA LEU A 712 -28.83 -38.66 -17.99
C LEU A 712 -29.44 -39.80 -18.79
N GLU A 713 -30.62 -39.59 -19.36
CA GLU A 713 -31.37 -40.59 -20.15
C GLU A 713 -31.11 -40.49 -21.65
N GLY A 714 -30.21 -39.53 -22.05
CA GLY A 714 -29.70 -39.42 -23.40
C GLY A 714 -30.25 -38.32 -24.27
N ASP A 715 -31.00 -37.35 -23.76
CA ASP A 715 -31.44 -36.14 -24.50
C ASP A 715 -30.23 -35.17 -24.63
N PHE A 716 -29.38 -35.37 -25.68
CA PHE A 716 -28.18 -34.58 -25.88
C PHE A 716 -28.44 -33.33 -26.74
N ASN A 717 -29.53 -33.29 -27.46
CA ASN A 717 -29.91 -32.20 -28.34
C ASN A 717 -30.90 -31.22 -27.68
N TYR A 718 -31.43 -31.54 -26.49
CA TYR A 718 -32.42 -30.77 -25.69
C TYR A 718 -33.79 -30.62 -26.35
N ASP A 719 -34.23 -31.54 -27.15
CA ASP A 719 -35.60 -31.55 -27.71
C ASP A 719 -36.60 -32.19 -26.76
N GLY A 720 -36.13 -32.76 -25.66
CA GLY A 720 -36.91 -33.38 -24.59
C GLY A 720 -37.20 -34.86 -24.80
N MET A 721 -36.63 -35.50 -25.82
CA MET A 721 -36.77 -36.92 -26.12
C MET A 721 -35.39 -37.55 -26.26
N THR A 722 -35.34 -38.87 -26.33
CA THR A 722 -34.14 -39.63 -26.66
C THR A 722 -34.45 -40.46 -27.91
N ASP A 723 -33.87 -40.11 -29.04
CA ASP A 723 -34.13 -40.74 -30.31
C ASP A 723 -32.86 -41.02 -31.13
N VAL A 724 -33.05 -41.30 -32.44
CA VAL A 724 -31.93 -41.64 -33.34
C VAL A 724 -30.95 -40.48 -33.52
N LEU A 725 -31.34 -39.23 -33.30
CA LEU A 725 -30.46 -38.06 -33.41
C LEU A 725 -29.52 -38.00 -32.24
N ASP A 726 -29.97 -38.29 -31.00
CA ASP A 726 -29.15 -38.39 -29.83
C ASP A 726 -28.15 -39.53 -29.87
N ALA A 727 -28.60 -40.69 -30.40
CA ALA A 727 -27.72 -41.82 -30.66
C ALA A 727 -26.63 -41.47 -31.69
N ALA A 728 -26.97 -40.67 -32.70
CA ALA A 728 -25.98 -40.17 -33.66
C ALA A 728 -24.99 -39.19 -33.02
N ASP A 729 -25.46 -38.29 -32.16
CA ASP A 729 -24.57 -37.38 -31.42
C ASP A 729 -23.61 -38.11 -30.47
N PHE A 730 -24.10 -39.15 -29.77
CA PHE A 730 -23.28 -40.06 -28.95
C PHE A 730 -22.18 -40.71 -29.78
N LEU A 731 -22.51 -41.29 -30.94
CA LEU A 731 -21.54 -41.95 -31.79
C LEU A 731 -20.55 -40.98 -32.47
N ASN A 732 -21.04 -39.81 -32.88
CA ASN A 732 -20.20 -38.77 -33.50
C ASN A 732 -19.18 -38.18 -32.54
N ALA A 733 -19.44 -38.20 -31.24
CA ALA A 733 -18.48 -37.75 -30.24
C ALA A 733 -17.18 -38.56 -30.27
N GLY A 734 -17.25 -39.85 -30.65
CA GLY A 734 -16.07 -40.73 -30.86
C GLY A 734 -15.24 -40.97 -29.59
N LEU A 735 -15.84 -40.85 -28.42
CA LEU A 735 -15.15 -40.85 -27.13
C LEU A 735 -15.35 -42.13 -26.30
N PHE A 736 -16.13 -43.08 -26.80
CA PHE A 736 -16.46 -44.28 -26.03
C PHE A 736 -15.19 -45.05 -25.68
N ASP A 737 -14.94 -45.26 -24.37
CA ASP A 737 -13.76 -45.91 -23.78
C ASP A 737 -12.42 -45.24 -24.18
N ALA A 738 -12.46 -43.93 -24.58
CA ALA A 738 -11.26 -43.20 -24.96
C ALA A 738 -10.54 -42.51 -23.76
N GLY A 739 -11.10 -42.61 -22.56
CA GLY A 739 -10.65 -41.94 -21.36
C GLY A 739 -11.11 -40.48 -21.24
N PRO A 740 -10.64 -39.74 -20.21
CA PRO A 740 -11.08 -38.40 -19.92
C PRO A 740 -10.82 -37.42 -21.07
N TYR A 741 -11.86 -36.67 -21.48
CA TYR A 741 -11.78 -35.69 -22.58
C TYR A 741 -11.62 -34.24 -22.07
N ASN A 742 -11.75 -34.03 -20.76
CA ASN A 742 -11.51 -32.73 -20.13
C ASN A 742 -10.63 -32.93 -18.87
N ALA A 743 -9.50 -32.25 -18.81
CA ALA A 743 -8.59 -32.36 -17.66
C ALA A 743 -9.16 -31.57 -16.47
N VAL A 744 -9.78 -32.25 -15.52
CA VAL A 744 -10.27 -31.63 -14.28
C VAL A 744 -9.17 -31.68 -13.23
N SER A 745 -8.77 -30.54 -12.69
CA SER A 745 -7.91 -30.50 -11.51
C SER A 745 -8.77 -30.70 -10.24
N GLY A 746 -9.02 -31.95 -9.87
CA GLY A 746 -9.78 -32.32 -8.66
C GLY A 746 -10.11 -33.79 -8.66
N THR A 747 -10.05 -34.43 -7.51
CA THR A 747 -10.48 -35.83 -7.33
C THR A 747 -12.00 -35.90 -7.50
N ILE A 748 -12.45 -36.39 -8.65
CA ILE A 748 -13.85 -36.82 -8.79
C ILE A 748 -13.99 -38.06 -7.91
N VAL A 749 -14.96 -38.06 -7.01
CA VAL A 749 -15.31 -39.26 -6.24
C VAL A 749 -16.02 -40.17 -7.24
N ALA A 750 -15.28 -41.12 -7.81
CA ALA A 750 -15.87 -42.14 -8.64
C ALA A 750 -16.90 -42.93 -7.84
N VAL A 751 -18.11 -43.02 -8.35
CA VAL A 751 -19.11 -43.99 -7.85
C VAL A 751 -18.55 -45.39 -8.13
N PRO A 752 -18.48 -46.31 -7.15
CA PRO A 752 -17.91 -47.63 -7.37
C PRO A 752 -18.66 -48.36 -8.47
N GLU A 753 -17.92 -48.80 -9.48
CA GLU A 753 -18.45 -49.57 -10.61
C GLU A 753 -19.00 -50.91 -10.12
N PRO A 754 -20.17 -51.37 -10.59
CA PRO A 754 -20.59 -52.75 -10.47
C PRO A 754 -19.83 -53.64 -11.43
N ASP A 755 -19.16 -54.67 -10.94
CA ASP A 755 -18.45 -55.72 -11.74
C ASP A 755 -19.46 -56.47 -12.67
N MET A 756 -19.67 -55.94 -13.88
CA MET A 756 -20.53 -56.60 -14.86
C MET A 756 -19.91 -56.69 -16.27
N PRO A 757 -18.95 -57.58 -16.51
CA PRO A 757 -18.28 -57.71 -17.82
C PRO A 757 -19.14 -58.11 -19.01
N TRP A 758 -20.36 -58.61 -18.78
CA TRP A 758 -21.28 -58.98 -19.86
C TRP A 758 -22.10 -57.81 -20.41
N LEU A 759 -22.15 -56.68 -19.70
CA LEU A 759 -22.91 -55.48 -20.13
C LEU A 759 -22.27 -54.84 -21.40
N ALA A 760 -20.94 -54.87 -21.50
CA ALA A 760 -20.22 -54.33 -22.66
C ALA A 760 -20.58 -55.05 -23.98
N VAL A 761 -20.86 -56.36 -23.90
CA VAL A 761 -21.27 -57.17 -25.08
C VAL A 761 -22.67 -56.82 -25.53
N VAL A 762 -23.59 -56.52 -24.60
CA VAL A 762 -24.95 -56.12 -24.91
C VAL A 762 -24.99 -54.73 -25.49
N VAL A 763 -24.19 -53.77 -24.96
CA VAL A 763 -24.07 -52.40 -25.43
C VAL A 763 -23.56 -52.34 -26.87
N LEU A 764 -22.48 -53.11 -27.20
CA LEU A 764 -21.94 -53.20 -28.55
C LEU A 764 -22.93 -53.82 -29.55
N ALA A 765 -23.74 -54.75 -29.10
CA ALA A 765 -24.79 -55.36 -29.93
C ALA A 765 -25.95 -54.38 -30.24
N VAL A 766 -26.33 -53.52 -29.27
CA VAL A 766 -27.39 -52.51 -29.42
C VAL A 766 -26.89 -51.33 -30.24
N LEU A 767 -25.66 -50.84 -30.00
CA LEU A 767 -25.05 -49.78 -30.81
C LEU A 767 -24.87 -50.23 -32.27
N GLY A 768 -24.46 -51.47 -32.49
CA GLY A 768 -24.40 -52.05 -33.85
C GLY A 768 -25.80 -52.16 -34.52
N TRP A 769 -26.86 -52.44 -33.77
CA TRP A 769 -28.21 -52.48 -34.27
C TRP A 769 -28.77 -51.07 -34.58
N VAL A 770 -28.46 -50.09 -33.74
CA VAL A 770 -28.80 -48.66 -33.96
C VAL A 770 -28.11 -48.12 -35.20
N ALA A 771 -26.78 -48.40 -35.35
CA ALA A 771 -26.04 -48.01 -36.55
C ALA A 771 -26.60 -48.67 -37.84
N ALA A 772 -27.04 -49.92 -37.74
CA ALA A 772 -27.67 -50.61 -38.85
C ALA A 772 -29.06 -50.04 -39.23
N LYS A 773 -29.83 -49.51 -38.28
CA LYS A 773 -31.08 -48.79 -38.52
C LYS A 773 -30.85 -47.43 -39.18
N SER A 774 -29.86 -46.66 -38.76
CA SER A 774 -29.53 -45.34 -39.31
C SER A 774 -29.11 -45.41 -40.80
N THR A 775 -28.46 -46.48 -41.20
CA THR A 775 -28.07 -46.71 -42.62
C THR A 775 -29.24 -47.23 -43.49
N ALA A 776 -30.37 -47.64 -42.90
CA ALA A 776 -31.56 -48.09 -43.61
C ALA A 776 -32.59 -46.95 -43.87
N VAL A 777 -32.36 -45.74 -43.34
CA VAL A 777 -33.26 -44.58 -43.49
C VAL A 777 -32.64 -43.48 -44.38
N SER A 778 -31.39 -43.65 -44.86
CA SER A 778 -30.76 -42.72 -45.80
C SER A 778 -30.98 -43.11 -47.27
#